data_bdea39082a98e4220728065979e0daa8
#
_entry.id   bdea39082a98e4220728065979e0daa8
#
_cell.length_a   1.000
_cell.length_b   1.000
_cell.length_c   1.000
_cell.angle_alpha   90.00
_cell.angle_beta   90.00
_cell.angle_gamma   90.00
#
_symmetry.space_group_name_H-M   'P 1'
#
loop_
_entity.id
_entity.type
_entity.pdbx_description
1 polymer ?
#
loop_
_entity_poly.entity_id
_entity_poly.type
_entity_poly.pdbx_seq_one_letter_code
_entity_poly.pdbx_strand_id
1 'polypeptide(L)'
;MKTEVTEKELKANADNAQNKATLADKIKRVPETVKDYIKKPQVWGFFVSLVVIALLAIAFFHPDASLGNQLRQHDMQQGAAIGQEVKAYMQENPGANEPRWTNSLFSGMPTFQISPSYPSNSLFNWINTLFGAGLPSPSNLLFMMMAGMLIMLLAMKVRWYYALIGAIAWGFSSYFVIIIGAGHIWKFVTLAYIPPTIGGIIMAYRGRWFVGSALAALFAMMQIESNHVQMTYYFLFVILSVIICYIIDAIRRKEYSRFLKATGALAVAAVLAVAANLPSLYNTYKYSKESMRGSHTELTNPNAETESTGGLDRSYITQYSYGCSESFSLLIPNIKGGASAKPVQGSIKPTSLLDVDGAADKVTNLNEGELQYLSQYVSQYFGEPEGTNGPVYVGAIICVLFLLGCFIVRGPLKWALLAMTLMSIMLALGRNMQWFTDLFIDYVPMYSSFRTVESILVIAEFTMPVLAIMALQKLLTTPNAYKKYFRPLCFSFGIVAVICLAGYIAPSLFGSAITENDQYISNMIASQLEYYGYPREAIAQYSINNPAIAQAVSDIRYGMVSADSMRSLLLVLATFAILMLCIKGKIKKSYGVAIIGLLTVLDLYMVDKRYLNHDSFCPPDLSAADPFPLNDNDRQILADTAMNYRVMDIPRFGSAEPSYHHKMIGGYHAAKLTRYQDLIDRHLSHFTSGEDVTQADFNVLDMLNAKYIIAGDNSLMVNPNALGNAWFVNEVKFVDNPDEEMAMLSVIEPDSVAVADKKFQKILASKATTVAPGDTIFETSYTPSSLTYSATSQKGGVAVFSEVYFPWGWEATIDGKPAEIARVNYVLRAIAVPAGHHKIEMRFNPQSVSTTVGIARTAVILIYLLLAGALVAVLLKDK
;
A
#
# COMPACT_ATOMS: atom_id res chain seq x y z
N MET A 1 -55.74 -28.59 -48.24
CA MET A 1 -55.18 -27.35 -47.64
C MET A 1 -55.56 -27.09 -46.18
N LYS A 2 -56.60 -27.66 -45.62
CA LYS A 2 -56.97 -27.52 -44.19
C LYS A 2 -56.31 -28.56 -43.28
N THR A 3 -55.87 -29.69 -43.80
CA THR A 3 -55.26 -30.79 -43.05
C THR A 3 -53.75 -30.64 -42.87
N GLU A 4 -53.07 -29.94 -43.78
CA GLU A 4 -51.64 -29.72 -43.69
C GLU A 4 -51.19 -28.60 -42.69
N VAL A 5 -52.09 -27.66 -42.42
CA VAL A 5 -51.88 -26.56 -41.48
C VAL A 5 -51.97 -27.09 -40.05
N THR A 6 -52.84 -28.04 -39.75
CA THR A 6 -52.96 -28.63 -38.39
C THR A 6 -51.81 -29.58 -38.03
N GLU A 7 -51.21 -30.23 -38.99
CA GLU A 7 -50.05 -31.11 -38.70
C GLU A 7 -48.75 -30.30 -38.46
N LYS A 8 -48.58 -29.15 -39.13
CA LYS A 8 -47.48 -28.25 -38.88
C LYS A 8 -47.63 -27.52 -37.53
N GLU A 9 -48.85 -27.12 -37.14
CA GLU A 9 -49.10 -26.53 -35.83
C GLU A 9 -48.99 -27.54 -34.69
N LEU A 10 -49.41 -28.82 -34.91
CA LEU A 10 -49.19 -29.89 -33.93
C LEU A 10 -47.70 -30.28 -33.79
N LYS A 11 -46.92 -30.26 -34.87
CA LYS A 11 -45.45 -30.44 -34.80
C LYS A 11 -44.76 -29.26 -34.13
N ALA A 12 -45.15 -28.03 -34.45
CA ALA A 12 -44.61 -26.84 -33.81
C ALA A 12 -44.96 -26.73 -32.31
N ASN A 13 -46.16 -27.20 -31.94
CA ASN A 13 -46.54 -27.31 -30.52
C ASN A 13 -45.90 -28.47 -29.78
N ALA A 14 -45.64 -29.60 -30.46
CA ALA A 14 -44.89 -30.75 -29.91
C ALA A 14 -43.41 -30.42 -29.72
N ASP A 15 -42.79 -29.71 -30.66
CA ASP A 15 -41.42 -29.23 -30.54
C ASP A 15 -41.29 -28.14 -29.47
N ASN A 16 -42.29 -27.32 -29.24
CA ASN A 16 -42.37 -26.32 -28.16
C ASN A 16 -42.62 -26.96 -26.78
N ALA A 17 -43.38 -28.10 -26.74
CA ALA A 17 -43.61 -28.86 -25.51
C ALA A 17 -42.39 -29.68 -25.07
N GLN A 18 -41.58 -30.21 -26.03
CA GLN A 18 -40.32 -30.90 -25.73
C GLN A 18 -39.21 -29.95 -25.25
N ASN A 19 -39.32 -28.67 -25.51
CA ASN A 19 -38.30 -27.70 -25.10
C ASN A 19 -38.54 -27.00 -23.76
N LYS A 20 -39.61 -27.31 -23.04
CA LYS A 20 -39.90 -26.80 -21.69
C LYS A 20 -39.68 -27.84 -20.63
N ALA A 21 -38.42 -28.28 -20.43
CA ALA A 21 -38.08 -28.93 -19.19
C ALA A 21 -38.41 -28.01 -18.02
N THR A 22 -39.23 -28.49 -17.08
CA THR A 22 -39.66 -27.71 -15.92
C THR A 22 -38.43 -27.36 -15.07
N LEU A 23 -38.49 -26.29 -14.28
CA LEU A 23 -37.43 -25.90 -13.33
C LEU A 23 -37.03 -27.07 -12.44
N ALA A 24 -38.02 -27.93 -12.05
CA ALA A 24 -37.79 -29.12 -11.25
C ALA A 24 -36.94 -30.19 -11.99
N ASP A 25 -37.16 -30.38 -13.32
CA ASP A 25 -36.36 -31.29 -14.11
C ASP A 25 -34.94 -30.82 -14.30
N LYS A 26 -34.75 -29.49 -14.39
CA LYS A 26 -33.43 -28.87 -14.45
C LYS A 26 -32.67 -29.03 -13.11
N ILE A 27 -33.35 -28.90 -11.97
CA ILE A 27 -32.75 -29.10 -10.64
C ILE A 27 -32.35 -30.56 -10.43
N LYS A 28 -33.16 -31.52 -10.81
CA LYS A 28 -32.83 -32.98 -10.73
C LYS A 28 -31.58 -33.35 -11.51
N ARG A 29 -31.25 -32.63 -12.58
CA ARG A 29 -30.06 -32.88 -13.42
C ARG A 29 -28.79 -32.17 -12.97
N VAL A 30 -28.85 -31.29 -11.92
CA VAL A 30 -27.71 -30.59 -11.40
C VAL A 30 -26.52 -31.47 -11.02
N PRO A 31 -26.70 -32.66 -10.36
CA PRO A 31 -25.60 -33.56 -10.03
C PRO A 31 -24.88 -34.10 -11.26
N GLU A 32 -25.60 -34.44 -12.34
CA GLU A 32 -25.02 -34.89 -13.58
C GLU A 32 -24.28 -33.76 -14.31
N THR A 33 -24.86 -32.58 -14.34
CA THR A 33 -24.25 -31.37 -14.91
C THR A 33 -22.92 -31.04 -14.21
N VAL A 34 -22.87 -31.16 -12.90
CA VAL A 34 -21.63 -30.94 -12.11
C VAL A 34 -20.56 -31.97 -12.45
N LYS A 35 -20.92 -33.27 -12.55
CA LYS A 35 -19.99 -34.34 -12.96
C LYS A 35 -19.41 -34.09 -14.35
N ASP A 36 -20.23 -33.66 -15.31
CA ASP A 36 -19.78 -33.36 -16.66
C ASP A 36 -18.95 -32.08 -16.73
N TYR A 37 -19.23 -31.12 -15.86
CA TYR A 37 -18.43 -29.92 -15.76
C TYR A 37 -17.02 -30.21 -15.24
N ILE A 38 -16.90 -31.04 -14.22
CA ILE A 38 -15.60 -31.45 -13.62
C ILE A 38 -14.74 -32.22 -14.64
N LYS A 39 -15.33 -32.95 -15.56
CA LYS A 39 -14.60 -33.67 -16.61
C LYS A 39 -14.03 -32.75 -17.71
N LYS A 40 -14.47 -31.49 -17.82
CA LYS A 40 -13.93 -30.56 -18.83
C LYS A 40 -12.45 -30.27 -18.57
N PRO A 41 -11.55 -30.42 -19.58
CA PRO A 41 -10.10 -30.22 -19.39
C PRO A 41 -9.70 -28.87 -18.78
N GLN A 42 -10.46 -27.80 -19.02
CA GLN A 42 -10.23 -26.51 -18.45
C GLN A 42 -10.50 -26.42 -16.93
N VAL A 43 -11.54 -27.13 -16.46
CA VAL A 43 -11.89 -27.20 -15.04
C VAL A 43 -10.86 -28.02 -14.28
N TRP A 44 -10.51 -29.19 -14.82
CA TRP A 44 -9.45 -30.01 -14.23
C TRP A 44 -8.11 -29.29 -14.21
N GLY A 45 -7.75 -28.62 -15.32
CA GLY A 45 -6.55 -27.83 -15.45
C GLY A 45 -6.51 -26.63 -14.48
N PHE A 46 -7.65 -26.06 -14.12
CA PHE A 46 -7.73 -25.04 -13.07
C PHE A 46 -7.28 -25.60 -11.72
N PHE A 47 -7.80 -26.76 -11.30
CA PHE A 47 -7.40 -27.35 -10.02
C PHE A 47 -5.93 -27.80 -10.02
N VAL A 48 -5.44 -28.36 -11.13
CA VAL A 48 -4.01 -28.68 -11.29
C VAL A 48 -3.16 -27.40 -11.16
N SER A 49 -3.58 -26.30 -11.79
CA SER A 49 -2.88 -25.02 -11.67
C SER A 49 -2.87 -24.51 -10.24
N LEU A 50 -3.97 -24.62 -9.50
CA LEU A 50 -4.00 -24.22 -8.08
C LEU A 50 -3.01 -25.04 -7.24
N VAL A 51 -2.92 -26.34 -7.47
CA VAL A 51 -1.94 -27.19 -6.78
C VAL A 51 -0.51 -26.78 -7.13
N VAL A 52 -0.21 -26.54 -8.41
CA VAL A 52 1.13 -26.13 -8.85
C VAL A 52 1.54 -24.79 -8.23
N ILE A 53 0.66 -23.79 -8.26
CA ILE A 53 0.99 -22.46 -7.66
C ILE A 53 1.07 -22.54 -6.14
N ALA A 54 0.31 -23.40 -5.46
CA ALA A 54 0.45 -23.64 -4.02
C ALA A 54 1.82 -24.26 -3.69
N LEU A 55 2.23 -25.28 -4.43
CA LEU A 55 3.54 -25.90 -4.26
C LEU A 55 4.69 -24.91 -4.52
N LEU A 56 4.57 -24.07 -5.56
CA LEU A 56 5.56 -23.02 -5.83
C LEU A 56 5.62 -21.98 -4.72
N ALA A 57 4.47 -21.53 -4.20
CA ALA A 57 4.42 -20.57 -3.10
C ALA A 57 5.02 -21.13 -1.81
N ILE A 58 4.78 -22.41 -1.49
CA ILE A 58 5.39 -23.08 -0.36
C ILE A 58 6.90 -23.26 -0.59
N ALA A 59 7.32 -23.71 -1.78
CA ALA A 59 8.72 -23.97 -2.11
C ALA A 59 9.56 -22.69 -2.07
N PHE A 60 8.99 -21.54 -2.43
CA PHE A 60 9.69 -20.26 -2.36
C PHE A 60 10.07 -19.88 -0.94
N PHE A 61 9.22 -20.13 0.04
CA PHE A 61 9.46 -19.83 1.45
C PHE A 61 9.96 -21.00 2.29
N HIS A 62 10.27 -22.13 1.67
CA HIS A 62 10.92 -23.29 2.33
C HIS A 62 12.44 -23.03 2.43
N PRO A 63 13.11 -23.40 3.57
CA PRO A 63 12.57 -24.09 4.74
C PRO A 63 11.93 -23.17 5.80
N ASP A 64 12.08 -21.86 5.70
CA ASP A 64 11.78 -20.90 6.76
C ASP A 64 10.34 -21.00 7.28
N ALA A 65 9.35 -20.91 6.40
CA ALA A 65 7.96 -21.03 6.79
C ALA A 65 7.62 -22.40 7.42
N SER A 66 8.32 -23.47 7.00
CA SER A 66 8.14 -24.82 7.55
C SER A 66 8.77 -25.00 8.93
N LEU A 67 9.83 -24.25 9.23
CA LEU A 67 10.50 -24.24 10.54
C LEU A 67 9.82 -23.30 11.54
N GLY A 68 8.79 -22.58 11.10
CA GLY A 68 8.11 -21.58 11.93
C GLY A 68 8.85 -20.25 12.02
N ASN A 69 9.89 -20.04 11.19
CA ASN A 69 10.57 -18.76 11.09
C ASN A 69 9.58 -17.71 10.58
N GLN A 70 9.65 -16.52 11.16
CA GLN A 70 8.75 -15.43 10.81
C GLN A 70 9.48 -14.35 10.05
N LEU A 71 8.80 -13.81 9.05
CA LEU A 71 9.26 -12.61 8.34
C LEU A 71 8.85 -11.39 9.17
N ARG A 72 9.82 -10.80 9.88
CA ARG A 72 9.63 -9.52 10.56
C ARG A 72 9.78 -8.40 9.54
N GLN A 73 8.72 -7.63 9.38
CA GLN A 73 8.63 -6.58 8.36
C GLN A 73 8.56 -5.22 9.05
N HIS A 74 9.38 -4.28 8.61
CA HIS A 74 9.50 -2.97 9.24
C HIS A 74 8.15 -2.25 9.35
N ASP A 75 7.40 -2.14 8.25
CA ASP A 75 6.10 -1.43 8.25
C ASP A 75 5.05 -2.12 9.13
N MET A 76 5.11 -3.46 9.24
CA MET A 76 4.21 -4.19 10.12
C MET A 76 4.53 -3.95 11.59
N GLN A 77 5.81 -3.79 11.94
CA GLN A 77 6.23 -3.42 13.30
C GLN A 77 5.79 -1.99 13.63
N GLN A 78 5.99 -1.03 12.73
CA GLN A 78 5.51 0.34 12.91
C GLN A 78 3.98 0.36 13.10
N GLY A 79 3.24 -0.39 12.27
CA GLY A 79 1.79 -0.54 12.39
C GLY A 79 1.36 -1.16 13.71
N ALA A 80 2.11 -2.16 14.22
CA ALA A 80 1.86 -2.77 15.53
C ALA A 80 2.07 -1.78 16.68
N ALA A 81 3.09 -0.93 16.59
CA ALA A 81 3.38 0.08 17.60
C ALA A 81 2.22 1.08 17.74
N ILE A 82 1.78 1.68 16.64
CA ILE A 82 0.71 2.69 16.67
C ILE A 82 -0.67 2.11 16.99
N GLY A 83 -0.88 0.81 16.76
CA GLY A 83 -2.13 0.10 17.03
C GLY A 83 -2.21 -0.57 18.40
N GLN A 84 -1.13 -0.52 19.20
CA GLN A 84 -1.01 -1.30 20.44
C GLN A 84 -2.05 -0.94 21.51
N GLU A 85 -2.36 0.34 21.70
CA GLU A 85 -3.36 0.77 22.68
C GLU A 85 -4.75 0.19 22.38
N VAL A 86 -5.17 0.24 21.11
CA VAL A 86 -6.46 -0.34 20.67
C VAL A 86 -6.44 -1.86 20.81
N LYS A 87 -5.34 -2.51 20.47
CA LYS A 87 -5.17 -3.96 20.56
C LYS A 87 -5.22 -4.42 22.02
N ALA A 88 -4.52 -3.74 22.93
CA ALA A 88 -4.53 -4.04 24.35
C ALA A 88 -5.95 -3.90 24.92
N TYR A 89 -6.64 -2.80 24.61
CA TYR A 89 -8.03 -2.61 25.03
C TYR A 89 -8.96 -3.73 24.55
N MET A 90 -8.82 -4.18 23.30
CA MET A 90 -9.64 -5.27 22.76
C MET A 90 -9.31 -6.63 23.37
N GLN A 91 -8.08 -6.86 23.80
CA GLN A 91 -7.67 -8.08 24.53
C GLN A 91 -8.24 -8.11 25.94
N GLU A 92 -8.23 -6.96 26.64
CA GLU A 92 -8.78 -6.82 27.98
C GLU A 92 -10.32 -6.83 28.00
N ASN A 93 -10.95 -6.43 26.89
CA ASN A 93 -12.42 -6.32 26.77
C ASN A 93 -12.96 -7.15 25.59
N PRO A 94 -12.94 -8.49 25.66
CA PRO A 94 -13.42 -9.35 24.59
C PRO A 94 -14.90 -9.09 24.28
N GLY A 95 -15.21 -8.79 23.01
CA GLY A 95 -16.57 -8.50 22.56
C GLY A 95 -16.99 -7.03 22.62
N ALA A 96 -16.13 -6.14 23.12
CA ALA A 96 -16.34 -4.70 23.01
C ALA A 96 -16.23 -4.24 21.54
N ASN A 97 -16.80 -3.09 21.23
CA ASN A 97 -16.54 -2.44 19.95
C ASN A 97 -15.13 -1.87 19.94
N GLU A 98 -14.45 -2.01 18.80
CA GLU A 98 -13.12 -1.45 18.60
C GLU A 98 -13.15 0.09 18.75
N PRO A 99 -12.26 0.66 19.59
CA PRO A 99 -12.16 2.10 19.79
C PRO A 99 -11.86 2.83 18.49
N ARG A 100 -12.50 3.98 18.26
CA ARG A 100 -12.26 4.82 17.08
C ARG A 100 -11.34 6.01 17.36
N TRP A 101 -10.74 6.03 18.55
CA TRP A 101 -9.77 7.01 19.02
C TRP A 101 -8.59 6.29 19.68
N THR A 102 -7.40 6.85 19.59
CA THR A 102 -6.18 6.41 20.29
C THR A 102 -5.42 7.62 20.80
N ASN A 103 -4.75 7.47 21.94
CA ASN A 103 -3.84 8.46 22.52
C ASN A 103 -2.37 8.01 22.40
N SER A 104 -2.08 6.90 21.72
CA SER A 104 -0.72 6.37 21.58
C SER A 104 0.22 7.29 20.79
N LEU A 105 -0.31 8.24 19.99
CA LEU A 105 0.50 9.17 19.19
C LEU A 105 -0.19 10.53 19.05
N PHE A 106 0.62 11.59 18.88
CA PHE A 106 0.18 12.99 18.64
C PHE A 106 -0.85 13.49 19.68
N SER A 107 -0.71 13.08 20.94
CA SER A 107 -1.63 13.41 22.03
C SER A 107 -3.09 13.01 21.79
N GLY A 108 -3.36 12.24 20.74
CA GLY A 108 -4.67 11.70 20.40
C GLY A 108 -5.13 11.97 18.98
N MET A 109 -5.61 10.91 18.31
CA MET A 109 -6.19 10.99 16.97
C MET A 109 -7.22 9.88 16.70
N PRO A 110 -8.13 10.07 15.72
CA PRO A 110 -9.03 9.00 15.29
C PRO A 110 -8.29 7.84 14.63
N THR A 111 -8.78 6.60 14.86
CA THR A 111 -8.16 5.37 14.31
C THR A 111 -8.59 5.03 12.88
N PHE A 112 -9.27 5.92 12.15
CA PHE A 112 -9.81 5.64 10.81
C PHE A 112 -8.74 5.28 9.76
N GLN A 113 -7.47 5.62 10.02
CA GLN A 113 -6.31 5.29 9.18
C GLN A 113 -5.30 4.35 9.89
N ILE A 114 -5.67 3.82 11.08
CA ILE A 114 -4.86 2.88 11.86
C ILE A 114 -5.53 1.50 11.80
N SER A 115 -5.49 0.87 10.63
CA SER A 115 -6.03 -0.49 10.35
C SER A 115 -7.40 -0.78 10.99
N PRO A 116 -8.42 0.08 10.81
CA PRO A 116 -9.70 -0.06 11.50
C PRO A 116 -10.45 -1.30 11.06
N SER A 117 -10.99 -2.07 12.00
CA SER A 117 -11.93 -3.16 11.73
C SER A 117 -13.37 -2.72 12.00
N TYR A 118 -14.26 -2.98 11.08
CA TYR A 118 -15.68 -2.65 11.23
C TYR A 118 -16.51 -3.92 11.41
N PRO A 119 -17.64 -3.87 12.16
CA PRO A 119 -18.49 -5.04 12.37
C PRO A 119 -19.06 -5.67 11.09
N SER A 120 -19.11 -4.94 9.97
CA SER A 120 -19.47 -5.48 8.66
C SER A 120 -18.41 -6.38 8.05
N ASN A 121 -17.12 -6.20 8.41
CA ASN A 121 -16.01 -6.97 7.85
C ASN A 121 -16.07 -8.44 8.26
N SER A 122 -16.66 -8.77 9.43
CA SER A 122 -16.85 -10.15 9.88
C SER A 122 -17.64 -11.01 8.89
N LEU A 123 -18.48 -10.39 8.04
CA LEU A 123 -19.26 -11.11 7.03
C LEU A 123 -18.41 -11.64 5.88
N PHE A 124 -17.22 -11.10 5.65
CA PHE A 124 -16.42 -11.45 4.46
C PHE A 124 -14.91 -11.66 4.71
N ASN A 125 -14.39 -11.40 5.91
CA ASN A 125 -12.95 -11.63 6.23
C ASN A 125 -12.49 -13.07 5.97
N TRP A 126 -13.38 -14.07 6.13
CA TRP A 126 -13.11 -15.47 5.83
C TRP A 126 -12.72 -15.72 4.37
N ILE A 127 -13.10 -14.80 3.44
CA ILE A 127 -12.77 -14.90 2.02
C ILE A 127 -11.25 -14.77 1.81
N ASN A 128 -10.55 -13.93 2.60
CA ASN A 128 -9.10 -13.80 2.55
C ASN A 128 -8.42 -15.15 2.86
N THR A 129 -8.87 -15.85 3.90
CA THR A 129 -8.36 -17.18 4.26
C THR A 129 -8.63 -18.22 3.15
N LEU A 130 -9.85 -18.21 2.60
CA LEU A 130 -10.21 -19.09 1.50
C LEU A 130 -9.40 -18.80 0.24
N PHE A 131 -9.25 -17.53 -0.14
CA PHE A 131 -8.50 -17.11 -1.32
C PHE A 131 -7.00 -17.33 -1.17
N GLY A 132 -6.47 -17.33 0.06
CA GLY A 132 -5.10 -17.71 0.41
C GLY A 132 -4.92 -19.23 0.57
N ALA A 133 -5.96 -20.05 0.26
CA ALA A 133 -5.97 -21.50 0.38
C ALA A 133 -5.63 -22.05 1.79
N GLY A 134 -5.76 -21.23 2.83
CA GLY A 134 -5.38 -21.58 4.21
C GLY A 134 -3.86 -21.83 4.40
N LEU A 135 -3.04 -21.41 3.45
CA LEU A 135 -1.59 -21.54 3.54
C LEU A 135 -1.01 -20.61 4.62
N PRO A 136 0.12 -20.97 5.25
CA PRO A 136 0.79 -20.09 6.20
C PRO A 136 1.35 -18.83 5.49
N SER A 137 1.42 -17.73 6.25
CA SER A 137 2.09 -16.50 5.77
C SER A 137 3.62 -16.74 5.68
N PRO A 138 4.30 -16.21 4.63
CA PRO A 138 3.78 -15.40 3.52
C PRO A 138 3.39 -16.21 2.28
N SER A 139 3.38 -17.55 2.32
CA SER A 139 3.03 -18.39 1.16
C SER A 139 1.59 -18.16 0.66
N ASN A 140 0.65 -17.87 1.58
CA ASN A 140 -0.73 -17.52 1.24
C ASN A 140 -0.79 -16.27 0.34
N LEU A 141 0.05 -15.27 0.57
CA LEU A 141 0.09 -14.03 -0.21
C LEU A 141 0.50 -14.32 -1.65
N LEU A 142 1.62 -15.01 -1.84
CA LEU A 142 2.13 -15.35 -3.18
C LEU A 142 1.13 -16.25 -3.94
N PHE A 143 0.47 -17.17 -3.23
CA PHE A 143 -0.62 -17.98 -3.80
C PHE A 143 -1.78 -17.10 -4.28
N MET A 144 -2.28 -16.14 -3.45
CA MET A 144 -3.37 -15.23 -3.81
C MET A 144 -3.07 -14.44 -5.08
N MET A 145 -1.84 -13.92 -5.20
CA MET A 145 -1.39 -13.16 -6.38
C MET A 145 -1.48 -13.99 -7.65
N MET A 146 -0.93 -15.21 -7.62
CA MET A 146 -0.98 -16.11 -8.76
C MET A 146 -2.42 -16.59 -9.07
N ALA A 147 -3.22 -16.91 -8.04
CA ALA A 147 -4.59 -17.35 -8.21
C ALA A 147 -5.48 -16.27 -8.85
N GLY A 148 -5.32 -15.02 -8.45
CA GLY A 148 -6.04 -13.88 -9.05
C GLY A 148 -5.79 -13.76 -10.55
N MET A 149 -4.55 -13.80 -10.98
CA MET A 149 -4.18 -13.73 -12.40
C MET A 149 -4.65 -14.97 -13.17
N LEU A 150 -4.56 -16.17 -12.57
CA LEU A 150 -5.07 -17.39 -13.16
C LEU A 150 -6.57 -17.29 -13.47
N ILE A 151 -7.37 -16.82 -12.51
CA ILE A 151 -8.82 -16.61 -12.68
C ILE A 151 -9.10 -15.65 -13.84
N MET A 152 -8.40 -14.52 -13.90
CA MET A 152 -8.57 -13.54 -14.98
C MET A 152 -8.23 -14.12 -16.35
N LEU A 153 -7.10 -14.79 -16.51
CA LEU A 153 -6.66 -15.35 -17.78
C LEU A 153 -7.62 -16.45 -18.28
N LEU A 154 -8.17 -17.26 -17.35
CA LEU A 154 -9.21 -18.22 -17.68
C LEU A 154 -10.53 -17.54 -18.11
N ALA A 155 -10.92 -16.44 -17.45
CA ALA A 155 -12.06 -15.61 -17.86
C ALA A 155 -11.85 -15.00 -19.25
N MET A 156 -10.60 -14.72 -19.62
CA MET A 156 -10.18 -14.28 -20.96
C MET A 156 -10.20 -15.43 -22.00
N LYS A 157 -10.57 -16.67 -21.60
CA LYS A 157 -10.53 -17.88 -22.43
C LYS A 157 -9.12 -18.30 -22.87
N VAL A 158 -8.13 -17.97 -22.06
CA VAL A 158 -6.78 -18.55 -22.20
C VAL A 158 -6.84 -19.99 -21.72
N ARG A 159 -6.15 -20.92 -22.42
CA ARG A 159 -6.08 -22.31 -21.98
C ARG A 159 -5.28 -22.41 -20.69
N TRP A 160 -5.70 -23.29 -19.77
CA TRP A 160 -5.20 -23.38 -18.40
C TRP A 160 -3.66 -23.41 -18.28
N TYR A 161 -2.97 -24.15 -19.14
CA TYR A 161 -1.51 -24.27 -19.08
C TYR A 161 -0.75 -23.01 -19.55
N TYR A 162 -1.32 -22.18 -20.42
CA TYR A 162 -0.81 -20.84 -20.71
C TYR A 162 -1.16 -19.86 -19.58
N ALA A 163 -2.37 -19.99 -19.03
CA ALA A 163 -2.82 -19.16 -17.91
C ALA A 163 -1.95 -19.40 -16.67
N LEU A 164 -1.51 -20.64 -16.42
CA LEU A 164 -0.59 -20.98 -15.34
C LEU A 164 0.75 -20.24 -15.49
N ILE A 165 1.33 -20.20 -16.69
CA ILE A 165 2.59 -19.44 -16.93
C ILE A 165 2.37 -17.94 -16.66
N GLY A 166 1.24 -17.38 -17.11
CA GLY A 166 0.93 -15.97 -16.84
C GLY A 166 0.68 -15.67 -15.38
N ALA A 167 0.07 -16.60 -14.66
CA ALA A 167 -0.12 -16.49 -13.21
C ALA A 167 1.22 -16.47 -12.47
N ILE A 168 2.13 -17.35 -12.84
CA ILE A 168 3.49 -17.41 -12.29
C ILE A 168 4.26 -16.12 -12.63
N ALA A 169 4.21 -15.68 -13.88
CA ALA A 169 4.90 -14.47 -14.32
C ALA A 169 4.41 -13.21 -13.57
N TRP A 170 3.13 -13.14 -13.23
CA TRP A 170 2.59 -12.07 -12.39
C TRP A 170 3.02 -12.23 -10.94
N GLY A 171 2.82 -13.40 -10.32
CA GLY A 171 3.09 -13.59 -8.89
C GLY A 171 4.57 -13.50 -8.50
N PHE A 172 5.47 -13.87 -9.41
CA PHE A 172 6.92 -13.78 -9.26
C PHE A 172 7.53 -12.58 -10.00
N SER A 173 6.75 -11.56 -10.35
CA SER A 173 7.35 -10.27 -10.70
C SER A 173 8.00 -9.67 -9.46
N SER A 174 9.25 -9.23 -9.54
CA SER A 174 10.10 -9.00 -8.36
C SER A 174 9.54 -7.96 -7.39
N TYR A 175 8.82 -6.97 -7.90
CA TYR A 175 8.17 -5.95 -7.07
C TYR A 175 7.28 -6.55 -5.97
N PHE A 176 6.56 -7.64 -6.28
CA PHE A 176 5.68 -8.27 -5.29
C PHE A 176 6.43 -8.95 -4.17
N VAL A 177 7.56 -9.58 -4.49
CA VAL A 177 8.44 -10.19 -3.48
C VAL A 177 9.09 -9.11 -2.61
N ILE A 178 9.51 -8.00 -3.23
CA ILE A 178 10.09 -6.84 -2.54
C ILE A 178 9.09 -6.21 -1.56
N ILE A 179 7.83 -6.00 -1.97
CA ILE A 179 6.82 -5.41 -1.08
C ILE A 179 6.35 -6.38 0.02
N ILE A 180 6.48 -7.70 -0.16
CA ILE A 180 6.32 -8.67 0.94
C ILE A 180 7.44 -8.44 1.96
N GLY A 181 8.70 -8.36 1.52
CA GLY A 181 9.84 -8.10 2.39
C GLY A 181 9.72 -6.80 3.19
N ALA A 182 9.23 -5.73 2.55
CA ALA A 182 9.03 -4.43 3.19
C ALA A 182 7.84 -4.38 4.16
N GLY A 183 6.86 -5.29 4.05
CA GLY A 183 5.68 -5.30 4.91
C GLY A 183 4.45 -4.58 4.33
N HIS A 184 4.47 -4.21 3.05
CA HIS A 184 3.35 -3.56 2.38
C HIS A 184 2.20 -4.54 2.06
N ILE A 185 1.71 -5.25 3.08
CA ILE A 185 0.77 -6.37 2.93
C ILE A 185 -0.56 -5.93 2.32
N TRP A 186 -1.11 -4.79 2.74
CA TRP A 186 -2.38 -4.27 2.21
C TRP A 186 -2.28 -3.89 0.74
N LYS A 187 -1.14 -3.33 0.32
CA LYS A 187 -0.82 -3.05 -1.08
C LYS A 187 -0.79 -4.34 -1.89
N PHE A 188 -0.15 -5.38 -1.36
CA PHE A 188 -0.05 -6.70 -1.98
C PHE A 188 -1.42 -7.36 -2.14
N VAL A 189 -2.24 -7.40 -1.08
CA VAL A 189 -3.58 -8.01 -1.10
C VAL A 189 -4.51 -7.29 -2.09
N THR A 190 -4.46 -5.94 -2.13
CA THR A 190 -5.17 -5.15 -3.14
C THR A 190 -4.82 -5.61 -4.55
N LEU A 191 -3.52 -5.74 -4.85
CA LEU A 191 -3.03 -6.17 -6.16
C LEU A 191 -3.42 -7.61 -6.50
N ALA A 192 -3.54 -8.50 -5.53
CA ALA A 192 -4.00 -9.88 -5.74
C ALA A 192 -5.47 -9.96 -6.17
N TYR A 193 -6.34 -9.03 -5.70
CA TYR A 193 -7.75 -8.99 -6.06
C TYR A 193 -8.06 -8.23 -7.35
N ILE A 194 -7.15 -7.43 -7.88
CA ILE A 194 -7.33 -6.65 -9.12
C ILE A 194 -7.53 -7.54 -10.36
N PRO A 195 -6.66 -8.54 -10.64
CA PRO A 195 -6.84 -9.38 -11.82
C PRO A 195 -8.21 -10.08 -11.87
N PRO A 196 -8.71 -10.74 -10.80
CA PRO A 196 -10.02 -11.39 -10.87
C PRO A 196 -11.17 -10.39 -10.98
N THR A 197 -11.05 -9.16 -10.45
CA THR A 197 -12.01 -8.06 -10.70
C THR A 197 -12.09 -7.76 -12.18
N ILE A 198 -10.96 -7.53 -12.86
CA ILE A 198 -10.88 -7.29 -14.31
C ILE A 198 -11.39 -8.51 -15.08
N GLY A 199 -11.11 -9.72 -14.62
CA GLY A 199 -11.62 -10.97 -15.19
C GLY A 199 -13.15 -11.03 -15.20
N GLY A 200 -13.80 -10.63 -14.10
CA GLY A 200 -15.25 -10.49 -14.01
C GLY A 200 -15.82 -9.46 -14.99
N ILE A 201 -15.17 -8.29 -15.11
CA ILE A 201 -15.54 -7.25 -16.07
C ILE A 201 -15.46 -7.77 -17.50
N ILE A 202 -14.36 -8.41 -17.87
CA ILE A 202 -14.17 -9.00 -19.21
C ILE A 202 -15.22 -10.08 -19.49
N MET A 203 -15.51 -10.92 -18.51
CA MET A 203 -16.54 -11.97 -18.62
C MET A 203 -17.93 -11.36 -18.88
N ALA A 204 -18.28 -10.27 -18.20
CA ALA A 204 -19.54 -9.58 -18.38
C ALA A 204 -19.70 -9.05 -19.82
N TYR A 205 -18.70 -8.35 -20.35
CA TYR A 205 -18.72 -7.84 -21.73
C TYR A 205 -18.70 -8.94 -22.78
N ARG A 206 -18.15 -10.12 -22.48
CA ARG A 206 -18.16 -11.29 -23.37
C ARG A 206 -19.49 -12.06 -23.37
N GLY A 207 -20.55 -11.50 -22.75
CA GLY A 207 -21.91 -12.00 -22.79
C GLY A 207 -22.38 -12.81 -21.60
N ARG A 208 -21.52 -13.07 -20.61
CA ARG A 208 -21.90 -13.63 -19.31
C ARG A 208 -22.11 -12.51 -18.29
N TRP A 209 -22.94 -11.50 -18.69
CA TRP A 209 -23.09 -10.26 -17.96
C TRP A 209 -23.43 -10.44 -16.49
N PHE A 210 -24.34 -11.38 -16.15
CA PHE A 210 -24.76 -11.61 -14.76
C PHE A 210 -23.67 -12.27 -13.92
N VAL A 211 -23.06 -13.36 -14.41
CA VAL A 211 -21.98 -14.09 -13.70
C VAL A 211 -20.73 -13.22 -13.58
N GLY A 212 -20.38 -12.53 -14.66
CA GLY A 212 -19.21 -11.63 -14.66
C GLY A 212 -19.36 -10.48 -13.69
N SER A 213 -20.54 -9.85 -13.61
CA SER A 213 -20.78 -8.76 -12.68
C SER A 213 -20.85 -9.20 -11.22
N ALA A 214 -21.40 -10.42 -10.94
CA ALA A 214 -21.39 -10.96 -9.58
C ALA A 214 -19.94 -11.25 -9.10
N LEU A 215 -19.08 -11.81 -9.97
CA LEU A 215 -17.66 -12.00 -9.66
C LEU A 215 -16.92 -10.68 -9.51
N ALA A 216 -17.18 -9.71 -10.39
CA ALA A 216 -16.60 -8.38 -10.30
C ALA A 216 -17.00 -7.68 -8.98
N ALA A 217 -18.25 -7.81 -8.54
CA ALA A 217 -18.72 -7.26 -7.26
C ALA A 217 -17.96 -7.86 -6.07
N LEU A 218 -17.81 -9.20 -6.04
CA LEU A 218 -17.07 -9.88 -4.97
C LEU A 218 -15.62 -9.43 -4.90
N PHE A 219 -14.90 -9.52 -6.01
CA PHE A 219 -13.47 -9.23 -6.02
C PHE A 219 -13.18 -7.74 -5.89
N ALA A 220 -14.04 -6.85 -6.42
CA ALA A 220 -13.94 -5.42 -6.18
C ALA A 220 -14.21 -5.06 -4.70
N MET A 221 -15.16 -5.73 -4.04
CA MET A 221 -15.40 -5.57 -2.61
C MET A 221 -14.15 -5.91 -1.81
N MET A 222 -13.51 -7.05 -2.08
CA MET A 222 -12.29 -7.48 -1.40
C MET A 222 -11.08 -6.60 -1.73
N GLN A 223 -10.97 -6.14 -2.99
CA GLN A 223 -9.94 -5.21 -3.43
C GLN A 223 -10.01 -3.87 -2.67
N ILE A 224 -11.21 -3.30 -2.50
CA ILE A 224 -11.42 -2.03 -1.79
C ILE A 224 -11.21 -2.24 -0.28
N GLU A 225 -11.64 -3.37 0.27
CA GLU A 225 -11.45 -3.71 1.70
C GLU A 225 -9.98 -3.70 2.10
N SER A 226 -9.09 -4.15 1.22
CA SER A 226 -7.65 -4.13 1.46
C SER A 226 -7.08 -2.70 1.64
N ASN A 227 -7.88 -1.69 1.45
CA ASN A 227 -7.68 -0.27 1.80
C ASN A 227 -6.41 0.39 1.23
N HIS A 228 -5.86 -0.11 0.10
CA HIS A 228 -4.78 0.56 -0.59
C HIS A 228 -5.31 1.36 -1.79
N VAL A 229 -5.74 2.60 -1.53
CA VAL A 229 -6.46 3.46 -2.50
C VAL A 229 -5.62 3.73 -3.74
N GLN A 230 -4.31 3.99 -3.62
CA GLN A 230 -3.41 4.29 -4.73
C GLN A 230 -3.37 3.18 -5.78
N MET A 231 -3.25 1.90 -5.37
CA MET A 231 -3.23 0.77 -6.31
C MET A 231 -4.59 0.59 -6.99
N THR A 232 -5.67 0.73 -6.23
CA THR A 232 -7.03 0.71 -6.81
C THR A 232 -7.21 1.83 -7.84
N TYR A 233 -6.73 3.04 -7.55
CA TYR A 233 -6.77 4.19 -8.44
C TYR A 233 -5.95 3.96 -9.73
N TYR A 234 -4.74 3.47 -9.65
CA TYR A 234 -3.92 3.18 -10.83
C TYR A 234 -4.58 2.15 -11.75
N PHE A 235 -5.21 1.14 -11.19
CA PHE A 235 -5.91 0.14 -12.00
C PHE A 235 -7.26 0.60 -12.54
N LEU A 236 -7.82 1.74 -12.10
CA LEU A 236 -8.94 2.38 -12.81
C LEU A 236 -8.58 2.75 -14.24
N PHE A 237 -7.34 3.21 -14.51
CA PHE A 237 -6.89 3.48 -15.89
C PHE A 237 -6.93 2.21 -16.74
N VAL A 238 -6.51 1.07 -16.19
CA VAL A 238 -6.58 -0.23 -16.89
C VAL A 238 -8.04 -0.63 -17.13
N ILE A 239 -8.90 -0.53 -16.12
CA ILE A 239 -10.34 -0.84 -16.24
C ILE A 239 -11.00 0.04 -17.30
N LEU A 240 -10.75 1.36 -17.27
CA LEU A 240 -11.27 2.29 -18.27
C LEU A 240 -10.80 1.95 -19.68
N SER A 241 -9.51 1.59 -19.85
CA SER A 241 -8.97 1.18 -21.14
C SER A 241 -9.64 -0.10 -21.66
N VAL A 242 -9.91 -1.07 -20.79
CA VAL A 242 -10.66 -2.29 -21.12
C VAL A 242 -12.10 -1.95 -21.52
N ILE A 243 -12.79 -1.07 -20.80
CA ILE A 243 -14.15 -0.62 -21.14
C ILE A 243 -14.15 0.04 -22.52
N ILE A 244 -13.21 0.94 -22.82
CA ILE A 244 -13.05 1.58 -24.13
C ILE A 244 -12.88 0.54 -25.24
N CYS A 245 -12.10 -0.52 -24.99
CA CYS A 245 -11.96 -1.62 -25.96
C CYS A 245 -13.28 -2.30 -26.27
N TYR A 246 -14.13 -2.54 -25.25
CA TYR A 246 -15.44 -3.14 -25.45
C TYR A 246 -16.46 -2.19 -26.04
N ILE A 247 -16.34 -0.86 -25.83
CA ILE A 247 -17.10 0.15 -26.58
C ILE A 247 -16.78 0.06 -28.06
N ILE A 248 -15.48 0.05 -28.41
CA ILE A 248 -15.03 -0.05 -29.82
C ILE A 248 -15.51 -1.36 -30.45
N ASP A 249 -15.44 -2.48 -29.72
CA ASP A 249 -15.92 -3.78 -30.23
C ASP A 249 -17.45 -3.78 -30.42
N ALA A 250 -18.21 -3.21 -29.49
CA ALA A 250 -19.66 -3.08 -29.57
C ALA A 250 -20.12 -2.22 -30.76
N ILE A 251 -19.43 -1.10 -31.02
CA ILE A 251 -19.67 -0.24 -32.18
C ILE A 251 -19.38 -1.00 -33.48
N ARG A 252 -18.23 -1.67 -33.57
CA ARG A 252 -17.81 -2.42 -34.76
C ARG A 252 -18.76 -3.58 -35.10
N ARG A 253 -19.30 -4.25 -34.07
CA ARG A 253 -20.20 -5.40 -34.23
C ARG A 253 -21.68 -5.02 -34.19
N LYS A 254 -22.00 -3.76 -33.88
CA LYS A 254 -23.40 -3.28 -33.65
C LYS A 254 -24.09 -4.01 -32.50
N GLU A 255 -23.34 -4.48 -31.48
CA GLU A 255 -23.84 -5.21 -30.31
C GLU A 255 -24.15 -4.31 -29.10
N TYR A 256 -24.79 -3.16 -29.33
CA TYR A 256 -25.05 -2.14 -28.31
C TYR A 256 -25.84 -2.66 -27.10
N SER A 257 -26.91 -3.45 -27.34
CA SER A 257 -27.75 -4.00 -26.27
C SER A 257 -26.96 -4.90 -25.31
N ARG A 258 -26.03 -5.71 -25.85
CA ARG A 258 -25.15 -6.56 -25.05
C ARG A 258 -24.20 -5.74 -24.20
N PHE A 259 -23.59 -4.70 -24.79
CA PHE A 259 -22.69 -3.78 -24.08
C PHE A 259 -23.43 -3.05 -22.95
N LEU A 260 -24.59 -2.43 -23.22
CA LEU A 260 -25.37 -1.68 -22.24
C LEU A 260 -25.86 -2.56 -21.08
N LYS A 261 -26.30 -3.81 -21.34
CA LYS A 261 -26.67 -4.75 -20.27
C LYS A 261 -25.49 -5.10 -19.38
N ALA A 262 -24.32 -5.33 -19.96
CA ALA A 262 -23.10 -5.62 -19.19
C ALA A 262 -22.66 -4.39 -18.36
N THR A 263 -22.67 -3.20 -18.97
CA THR A 263 -22.30 -1.97 -18.28
C THR A 263 -23.25 -1.64 -17.13
N GLY A 264 -24.57 -1.77 -17.33
CA GLY A 264 -25.56 -1.55 -16.26
C GLY A 264 -25.39 -2.53 -15.09
N ALA A 265 -25.13 -3.82 -15.38
CA ALA A 265 -24.88 -4.81 -14.35
C ALA A 265 -23.55 -4.58 -13.61
N LEU A 266 -22.51 -4.15 -14.33
CA LEU A 266 -21.21 -3.78 -13.72
C LEU A 266 -21.29 -2.50 -12.89
N ALA A 267 -22.11 -1.53 -13.30
CA ALA A 267 -22.37 -0.34 -12.50
C ALA A 267 -23.04 -0.69 -11.15
N VAL A 268 -24.03 -1.58 -11.16
CA VAL A 268 -24.64 -2.10 -9.92
C VAL A 268 -23.59 -2.84 -9.07
N ALA A 269 -22.74 -3.67 -9.69
CA ALA A 269 -21.65 -4.37 -9.00
C ALA A 269 -20.68 -3.40 -8.33
N ALA A 270 -20.28 -2.33 -9.03
CA ALA A 270 -19.41 -1.30 -8.50
C ALA A 270 -20.03 -0.56 -7.31
N VAL A 271 -21.30 -0.17 -7.42
CA VAL A 271 -22.03 0.49 -6.32
C VAL A 271 -22.10 -0.41 -5.09
N LEU A 272 -22.41 -1.71 -5.27
CA LEU A 272 -22.44 -2.67 -4.16
C LEU A 272 -21.07 -2.86 -3.53
N ALA A 273 -20.00 -2.96 -4.33
CA ALA A 273 -18.63 -3.10 -3.80
C ALA A 273 -18.19 -1.88 -3.00
N VAL A 274 -18.50 -0.67 -3.47
CA VAL A 274 -18.26 0.58 -2.74
C VAL A 274 -19.10 0.65 -1.48
N ALA A 275 -20.40 0.32 -1.56
CA ALA A 275 -21.32 0.35 -0.42
C ALA A 275 -20.91 -0.66 0.67
N ALA A 276 -20.37 -1.83 0.31
CA ALA A 276 -19.84 -2.81 1.25
C ALA A 276 -18.62 -2.30 2.05
N ASN A 277 -17.90 -1.33 1.50
CA ASN A 277 -16.71 -0.71 2.11
C ASN A 277 -16.98 0.73 2.60
N LEU A 278 -18.24 1.14 2.63
CA LEU A 278 -18.62 2.52 2.99
C LEU A 278 -18.11 2.96 4.37
N PRO A 279 -18.05 2.09 5.42
CA PRO A 279 -17.48 2.49 6.70
C PRO A 279 -16.04 3.00 6.59
N SER A 280 -15.18 2.28 5.88
CA SER A 280 -13.79 2.70 5.67
C SER A 280 -13.71 3.92 4.75
N LEU A 281 -14.33 3.88 3.58
CA LEU A 281 -14.24 4.94 2.58
C LEU A 281 -14.81 6.28 3.06
N TYR A 282 -16.01 6.27 3.65
CA TYR A 282 -16.67 7.49 4.08
C TYR A 282 -16.00 8.15 5.28
N ASN A 283 -15.65 7.35 6.29
CA ASN A 283 -15.00 7.89 7.49
C ASN A 283 -13.56 8.34 7.18
N THR A 284 -12.84 7.64 6.30
CA THR A 284 -11.53 8.10 5.79
C THR A 284 -11.67 9.42 5.02
N TYR A 285 -12.64 9.55 4.12
CA TYR A 285 -12.89 10.79 3.38
C TYR A 285 -13.26 11.94 4.32
N LYS A 286 -14.13 11.69 5.31
CA LYS A 286 -14.50 12.71 6.30
C LYS A 286 -13.31 13.12 7.16
N TYR A 287 -12.48 12.15 7.57
CA TYR A 287 -11.28 12.38 8.37
C TYR A 287 -10.19 13.11 7.59
N SER A 288 -10.03 12.82 6.30
CA SER A 288 -8.99 13.45 5.49
C SER A 288 -9.10 14.98 5.48
N LYS A 289 -10.33 15.51 5.61
CA LYS A 289 -10.58 16.96 5.67
C LYS A 289 -10.00 17.65 6.90
N GLU A 290 -9.65 16.91 7.92
CA GLU A 290 -9.05 17.39 9.17
C GLU A 290 -7.56 17.03 9.28
N SER A 291 -7.05 16.28 8.30
CA SER A 291 -5.69 15.76 8.31
C SER A 291 -4.84 16.33 7.18
N MET A 292 -3.53 16.24 7.30
CA MET A 292 -2.55 16.67 6.29
C MET A 292 -2.75 16.03 4.90
N ARG A 293 -3.61 15.01 4.77
CA ARG A 293 -3.90 14.36 3.49
C ARG A 293 -4.97 15.06 2.67
N GLY A 294 -5.71 15.99 3.22
CA GLY A 294 -6.82 16.64 2.51
C GLY A 294 -7.22 18.00 3.06
N SER A 295 -6.54 18.51 4.08
CA SER A 295 -6.67 19.88 4.55
C SER A 295 -5.33 20.63 4.44
N HIS A 296 -5.40 21.93 4.43
CA HIS A 296 -4.26 22.83 4.52
C HIS A 296 -4.22 23.43 5.91
N THR A 297 -3.05 23.93 6.31
CA THR A 297 -2.94 24.74 7.51
C THR A 297 -3.88 25.95 7.40
N GLU A 298 -4.53 26.28 8.52
CA GLU A 298 -5.33 27.49 8.65
C GLU A 298 -4.45 28.72 8.98
N LEU A 299 -3.15 28.51 9.23
CA LEU A 299 -2.19 29.58 9.50
C LEU A 299 -1.76 30.26 8.19
N THR A 300 -1.61 31.58 8.25
CA THR A 300 -1.05 32.36 7.15
C THR A 300 0.43 32.03 7.01
N ASN A 301 0.82 31.50 5.85
CA ASN A 301 2.23 31.26 5.55
C ASN A 301 2.78 32.47 4.79
N PRO A 302 3.66 33.31 5.42
CA PRO A 302 4.22 34.48 4.76
C PRO A 302 5.14 34.15 3.56
N ASN A 303 5.58 32.90 3.44
CA ASN A 303 6.46 32.41 2.36
C ASN A 303 5.73 31.58 1.31
N ALA A 304 4.41 31.46 1.35
CA ALA A 304 3.64 30.76 0.34
C ALA A 304 3.57 31.58 -0.96
N GLU A 305 4.65 31.54 -1.75
CA GLU A 305 4.58 31.84 -3.18
C GLU A 305 3.81 30.71 -3.87
N THR A 306 2.56 30.92 -4.14
CA THR A 306 1.60 30.04 -4.82
C THR A 306 0.63 29.24 -3.93
N GLU A 307 -0.64 29.58 -4.08
CA GLU A 307 -1.77 28.76 -3.65
C GLU A 307 -1.57 27.32 -4.16
N SER A 308 -1.30 26.39 -3.27
CA SER A 308 -1.27 24.97 -3.63
C SER A 308 -2.69 24.56 -3.99
N THR A 309 -2.92 24.18 -5.22
CA THR A 309 -4.17 23.59 -5.71
C THR A 309 -4.40 22.21 -5.07
N GLY A 310 -4.64 22.16 -3.76
CA GLY A 310 -5.18 20.99 -3.06
C GLY A 310 -4.52 19.65 -3.38
N GLY A 311 -3.22 19.46 -3.10
CA GLY A 311 -2.49 18.22 -3.30
C GLY A 311 -1.13 18.25 -2.59
N LEU A 312 -0.37 17.15 -2.69
CA LEU A 312 1.00 17.07 -2.20
C LEU A 312 1.93 17.96 -3.05
N ASP A 313 3.04 18.39 -2.48
CA ASP A 313 4.09 19.12 -3.20
C ASP A 313 4.64 18.30 -4.38
N ARG A 314 4.96 18.94 -5.50
CA ARG A 314 5.44 18.27 -6.72
C ARG A 314 6.77 17.55 -6.50
N SER A 315 7.68 18.15 -5.75
CA SER A 315 8.96 17.54 -5.42
C SER A 315 8.76 16.27 -4.60
N TYR A 316 7.82 16.30 -3.66
CA TYR A 316 7.46 15.14 -2.83
C TYR A 316 6.72 14.05 -3.62
N ILE A 317 5.85 14.41 -4.58
CA ILE A 317 5.18 13.44 -5.48
C ILE A 317 6.23 12.68 -6.30
N THR A 318 7.24 13.41 -6.85
CA THR A 318 8.23 12.90 -7.80
C THR A 318 9.55 12.49 -7.15
N GLN A 319 9.66 12.50 -5.82
CA GLN A 319 10.87 12.13 -5.08
C GLN A 319 11.43 10.76 -5.53
N TYR A 320 10.56 9.77 -5.68
CA TYR A 320 10.91 8.44 -6.18
C TYR A 320 10.59 8.34 -7.67
N SER A 321 11.40 8.97 -8.51
CA SER A 321 11.30 8.92 -9.97
C SER A 321 12.32 7.96 -10.54
N TYR A 322 11.87 7.07 -11.41
CA TYR A 322 12.74 6.12 -12.11
C TYR A 322 13.64 6.81 -13.12
N GLY A 323 14.89 6.38 -13.23
CA GLY A 323 15.77 6.82 -14.30
C GLY A 323 15.36 6.25 -15.66
N CYS A 324 15.64 6.98 -16.74
CA CYS A 324 15.31 6.50 -18.10
C CYS A 324 15.93 5.14 -18.39
N SER A 325 17.21 4.96 -18.08
CA SER A 325 17.91 3.68 -18.27
C SER A 325 17.48 2.63 -17.23
N GLU A 326 17.02 3.04 -16.08
CA GLU A 326 16.53 2.15 -15.03
C GLU A 326 15.25 1.40 -15.43
N SER A 327 14.45 1.94 -16.35
CA SER A 327 13.29 1.24 -16.94
C SER A 327 13.66 -0.07 -17.63
N PHE A 328 14.92 -0.28 -18.02
CA PHE A 328 15.41 -1.56 -18.53
C PHE A 328 15.54 -2.63 -17.44
N SER A 329 15.36 -2.30 -16.16
CA SER A 329 15.26 -3.29 -15.08
C SER A 329 14.15 -4.30 -15.32
N LEU A 330 13.08 -3.93 -16.03
CA LEU A 330 12.02 -4.85 -16.47
C LEU A 330 12.57 -6.05 -17.26
N LEU A 331 13.73 -5.90 -17.92
CA LEU A 331 14.40 -6.90 -18.76
C LEU A 331 15.72 -7.41 -18.17
N ILE A 332 16.50 -6.55 -17.50
CA ILE A 332 17.84 -6.83 -16.95
C ILE A 332 17.83 -6.37 -15.50
N PRO A 333 17.71 -7.28 -14.51
CA PRO A 333 17.42 -6.89 -13.11
C PRO A 333 18.46 -5.93 -12.51
N ASN A 334 19.76 -6.20 -12.69
CA ASN A 334 20.83 -5.40 -12.12
C ASN A 334 21.31 -4.26 -13.02
N ILE A 335 20.45 -3.74 -13.92
CA ILE A 335 20.83 -2.61 -14.82
C ILE A 335 21.25 -1.36 -14.03
N LYS A 336 20.79 -1.22 -12.79
CA LYS A 336 21.15 -0.19 -11.82
C LYS A 336 21.53 -0.77 -10.45
N GLY A 337 22.03 -2.01 -10.41
CA GLY A 337 22.67 -2.61 -9.25
C GLY A 337 21.76 -3.22 -8.20
N GLY A 338 20.47 -3.39 -8.47
CA GLY A 338 19.58 -4.13 -7.58
C GLY A 338 19.03 -3.30 -6.42
N ALA A 339 19.37 -3.62 -5.17
CA ALA A 339 18.82 -2.99 -3.96
C ALA A 339 19.85 -2.07 -3.28
N SER A 340 19.39 -0.97 -2.68
CA SER A 340 20.20 -0.14 -1.78
C SER A 340 20.17 -0.65 -0.34
N ALA A 341 19.09 -1.36 0.02
CA ALA A 341 18.92 -1.97 1.33
C ALA A 341 18.15 -3.28 1.22
N LYS A 342 18.33 -4.17 2.19
CA LYS A 342 17.67 -5.49 2.25
C LYS A 342 17.12 -5.78 3.65
N PRO A 343 15.99 -6.51 3.77
CA PRO A 343 15.49 -6.96 5.05
C PRO A 343 16.39 -8.10 5.59
N VAL A 344 16.88 -7.94 6.82
CA VAL A 344 17.68 -8.93 7.53
C VAL A 344 17.17 -9.06 8.96
N GLN A 345 16.54 -10.18 9.28
CA GLN A 345 16.04 -10.51 10.63
C GLN A 345 15.20 -9.37 11.28
N GLY A 346 14.34 -8.75 10.51
CA GLY A 346 13.45 -7.68 11.00
C GLY A 346 14.03 -6.26 10.97
N SER A 347 15.29 -6.10 10.55
CA SER A 347 15.91 -4.81 10.33
C SER A 347 16.10 -4.56 8.84
N ILE A 348 16.13 -3.30 8.44
CA ILE A 348 16.54 -2.89 7.10
C ILE A 348 18.03 -2.56 7.16
N LYS A 349 18.85 -3.31 6.43
CA LYS A 349 20.30 -3.10 6.37
C LYS A 349 20.73 -2.57 5.01
N PRO A 350 21.57 -1.54 4.95
CA PRO A 350 22.17 -1.10 3.70
C PRO A 350 22.92 -2.27 3.01
N THR A 351 22.89 -2.32 1.69
CA THR A 351 23.69 -3.25 0.91
C THR A 351 25.06 -2.66 0.65
N SER A 352 26.11 -3.43 0.86
CA SER A 352 27.49 -3.03 0.51
C SER A 352 27.81 -3.43 -0.92
N LEU A 353 28.61 -2.61 -1.59
CA LEU A 353 29.18 -2.97 -2.90
C LEU A 353 30.08 -4.23 -2.79
N LEU A 354 30.68 -4.46 -1.63
CA LEU A 354 31.56 -5.62 -1.39
C LEU A 354 30.78 -6.94 -1.20
N ASP A 355 29.45 -6.87 -0.99
CA ASP A 355 28.59 -8.06 -0.94
C ASP A 355 28.32 -8.68 -2.33
N VAL A 356 28.78 -8.03 -3.41
CA VAL A 356 28.57 -8.50 -4.79
C VAL A 356 29.51 -9.66 -5.09
N ASP A 357 28.98 -10.73 -5.68
CA ASP A 357 29.80 -11.89 -6.10
C ASP A 357 30.95 -11.46 -7.03
N GLY A 358 32.17 -11.82 -6.67
CA GLY A 358 33.38 -11.46 -7.41
C GLY A 358 33.90 -10.04 -7.16
N ALA A 359 33.34 -9.29 -6.22
CA ALA A 359 33.83 -7.97 -5.82
C ALA A 359 35.24 -8.06 -5.25
N ALA A 360 35.54 -9.11 -4.47
CA ALA A 360 36.86 -9.33 -3.85
C ALA A 360 38.00 -9.28 -4.87
N ASP A 361 37.81 -9.83 -6.07
CA ASP A 361 38.82 -9.83 -7.12
C ASP A 361 39.10 -8.45 -7.73
N LYS A 362 38.15 -7.53 -7.59
CA LYS A 362 38.18 -6.16 -8.14
C LYS A 362 38.77 -5.13 -7.18
N VAL A 363 38.94 -5.48 -5.92
CA VAL A 363 39.41 -4.57 -4.85
C VAL A 363 40.79 -4.95 -4.28
N THR A 364 41.50 -5.88 -4.92
CA THR A 364 42.81 -6.39 -4.43
C THR A 364 43.89 -5.31 -4.31
N ASN A 365 43.75 -4.22 -5.06
CA ASN A 365 44.70 -3.09 -5.06
C ASN A 365 44.34 -1.99 -4.06
N LEU A 366 43.25 -2.12 -3.30
CA LEU A 366 42.80 -1.13 -2.34
C LEU A 366 43.38 -1.37 -0.96
N ASN A 367 43.67 -0.30 -0.25
CA ASN A 367 44.11 -0.38 1.15
C ASN A 367 42.90 -0.56 2.10
N GLU A 368 43.17 -0.81 3.37
CA GLU A 368 42.16 -1.12 4.39
C GLU A 368 41.14 0.03 4.58
N GLY A 369 41.57 1.30 4.54
CA GLY A 369 40.74 2.46 4.65
C GLY A 369 39.79 2.63 3.43
N GLU A 370 40.28 2.40 2.21
CA GLU A 370 39.51 2.41 0.98
C GLU A 370 38.47 1.29 0.96
N LEU A 371 38.81 0.09 1.46
CA LEU A 371 37.88 -1.01 1.62
C LEU A 371 36.78 -0.69 2.64
N GLN A 372 37.15 -0.05 3.76
CA GLN A 372 36.17 0.39 4.75
C GLN A 372 35.19 1.42 4.16
N TYR A 373 35.72 2.38 3.38
CA TYR A 373 34.87 3.35 2.69
C TYR A 373 33.86 2.66 1.74
N LEU A 374 34.31 1.73 0.91
CA LEU A 374 33.43 0.97 0.01
C LEU A 374 32.38 0.16 0.78
N SER A 375 32.79 -0.48 1.88
CA SER A 375 31.89 -1.30 2.69
C SER A 375 30.77 -0.51 3.37
N GLN A 376 31.05 0.70 3.83
CA GLN A 376 30.14 1.47 4.65
C GLN A 376 29.29 2.47 3.87
N TYR A 377 29.84 3.03 2.78
CA TYR A 377 29.25 4.21 2.14
C TYR A 377 28.89 4.01 0.68
N VAL A 378 29.32 2.93 0.03
CA VAL A 378 29.01 2.68 -1.38
C VAL A 378 28.07 1.49 -1.54
N SER A 379 26.84 1.79 -1.93
CA SER A 379 25.80 0.78 -2.17
C SER A 379 26.01 0.06 -3.51
N GLN A 380 25.46 -1.16 -3.61
CA GLN A 380 25.28 -1.86 -4.89
C GLN A 380 24.42 -1.05 -5.87
N TYR A 381 23.36 -0.42 -5.35
CA TYR A 381 22.41 0.36 -6.14
C TYR A 381 23.02 1.69 -6.62
N PHE A 382 22.82 2.00 -7.89
CA PHE A 382 23.27 3.22 -8.55
C PHE A 382 22.22 3.77 -9.53
N GLY A 383 20.94 3.66 -9.16
CA GLY A 383 19.80 4.28 -9.81
C GLY A 383 19.52 5.70 -9.32
N GLU A 384 18.39 6.29 -9.77
CA GLU A 384 18.01 7.67 -9.43
C GLU A 384 17.13 7.82 -8.17
N PRO A 385 16.19 6.90 -7.84
CA PRO A 385 15.52 6.91 -6.54
C PRO A 385 16.50 6.94 -5.37
N GLU A 386 16.16 7.63 -4.29
CA GLU A 386 17.00 7.75 -3.09
C GLU A 386 17.32 6.40 -2.44
N GLY A 387 16.45 5.41 -2.63
CA GLY A 387 16.65 4.04 -2.17
C GLY A 387 15.61 3.09 -2.72
N THR A 388 15.99 1.81 -2.76
CA THR A 388 15.11 0.73 -3.20
C THR A 388 15.49 -0.59 -2.52
N ASN A 389 14.49 -1.44 -2.28
CA ASN A 389 14.69 -2.82 -1.81
C ASN A 389 14.86 -3.81 -2.98
N GLY A 390 14.94 -3.33 -4.22
CA GLY A 390 15.20 -4.12 -5.41
C GLY A 390 14.55 -3.55 -6.66
N PRO A 391 14.91 -4.06 -7.86
CA PRO A 391 14.40 -3.60 -9.14
C PRO A 391 12.99 -4.09 -9.41
N VAL A 392 12.24 -3.37 -10.25
CA VAL A 392 11.02 -3.89 -10.88
C VAL A 392 11.43 -4.76 -12.08
N TYR A 393 11.26 -6.09 -11.96
CA TYR A 393 11.66 -7.06 -12.97
C TYR A 393 10.49 -7.97 -13.36
N VAL A 394 10.15 -8.01 -14.64
CA VAL A 394 9.02 -8.78 -15.18
C VAL A 394 9.47 -10.12 -15.79
N GLY A 395 10.74 -10.26 -16.07
CA GLY A 395 11.34 -11.43 -16.70
C GLY A 395 11.71 -11.25 -18.17
N ALA A 396 12.91 -11.71 -18.55
CA ALA A 396 13.41 -11.57 -19.91
C ALA A 396 12.52 -12.29 -20.94
N ILE A 397 11.98 -13.46 -20.56
CA ILE A 397 11.07 -14.24 -21.39
C ILE A 397 9.76 -13.50 -21.61
N ILE A 398 9.23 -12.86 -20.59
CA ILE A 398 7.98 -12.10 -20.65
C ILE A 398 8.15 -10.85 -21.51
N CYS A 399 9.25 -10.12 -21.34
CA CYS A 399 9.57 -8.94 -22.15
C CYS A 399 9.60 -9.26 -23.66
N VAL A 400 10.30 -10.32 -24.05
CA VAL A 400 10.38 -10.68 -25.47
C VAL A 400 9.05 -11.20 -26.03
N LEU A 401 8.27 -11.96 -25.24
CA LEU A 401 6.94 -12.42 -25.65
C LEU A 401 5.93 -11.25 -25.69
N PHE A 402 6.04 -10.28 -24.80
CA PHE A 402 5.26 -9.05 -24.85
C PHE A 402 5.51 -8.29 -26.16
N LEU A 403 6.79 -8.07 -26.51
CA LEU A 403 7.16 -7.42 -27.78
C LEU A 403 6.63 -8.21 -28.97
N LEU A 404 6.72 -9.53 -28.98
CA LEU A 404 6.11 -10.38 -29.99
C LEU A 404 4.58 -10.17 -30.03
N GLY A 405 3.93 -10.02 -28.87
CA GLY A 405 2.51 -9.75 -28.74
C GLY A 405 2.08 -8.47 -29.46
N CYS A 406 2.90 -7.43 -29.37
CA CYS A 406 2.66 -6.17 -30.07
C CYS A 406 2.55 -6.34 -31.60
N PHE A 407 3.24 -7.33 -32.17
CA PHE A 407 3.19 -7.61 -33.60
C PHE A 407 2.12 -8.61 -34.02
N ILE A 408 1.91 -9.68 -33.27
CA ILE A 408 1.08 -10.81 -33.72
C ILE A 408 -0.33 -10.82 -33.15
N VAL A 409 -0.56 -10.24 -31.95
CA VAL A 409 -1.90 -10.16 -31.36
C VAL A 409 -2.72 -9.09 -32.08
N ARG A 410 -4.01 -9.35 -32.28
CA ARG A 410 -4.94 -8.44 -32.97
C ARG A 410 -6.13 -8.14 -32.07
N GLY A 411 -6.72 -6.99 -32.25
CA GLY A 411 -7.92 -6.51 -31.55
C GLY A 411 -7.64 -5.30 -30.66
N PRO A 412 -8.68 -4.62 -30.16
CA PRO A 412 -8.52 -3.39 -29.38
C PRO A 412 -7.80 -3.63 -28.06
N LEU A 413 -7.99 -4.77 -27.40
CA LEU A 413 -7.35 -5.09 -26.11
C LEU A 413 -5.82 -5.03 -26.19
N LYS A 414 -5.20 -5.43 -27.33
CA LYS A 414 -3.75 -5.26 -27.53
C LYS A 414 -3.32 -3.80 -27.37
N TRP A 415 -4.06 -2.90 -27.98
CA TRP A 415 -3.73 -1.47 -27.93
C TRP A 415 -3.92 -0.86 -26.56
N ALA A 416 -4.95 -1.30 -25.82
CA ALA A 416 -5.13 -0.91 -24.44
C ALA A 416 -3.97 -1.37 -23.56
N LEU A 417 -3.59 -2.65 -23.64
CA LEU A 417 -2.46 -3.18 -22.87
C LEU A 417 -1.15 -2.45 -23.21
N LEU A 418 -0.88 -2.21 -24.49
CA LEU A 418 0.32 -1.47 -24.91
C LEU A 418 0.29 -0.01 -24.43
N ALA A 419 -0.86 0.69 -24.59
CA ALA A 419 -0.98 2.07 -24.14
C ALA A 419 -0.81 2.20 -22.61
N MET A 420 -1.37 1.27 -21.84
CA MET A 420 -1.22 1.26 -20.38
C MET A 420 0.22 0.94 -19.96
N THR A 421 0.90 0.02 -20.65
CA THR A 421 2.34 -0.24 -20.41
C THR A 421 3.17 1.02 -20.63
N LEU A 422 3.00 1.68 -21.78
CA LEU A 422 3.75 2.90 -22.11
C LEU A 422 3.42 4.05 -21.13
N MET A 423 2.13 4.25 -20.82
CA MET A 423 1.69 5.27 -19.86
C MET A 423 2.35 5.04 -18.48
N SER A 424 2.36 3.79 -18.01
CA SER A 424 2.94 3.50 -16.69
C SER A 424 4.46 3.70 -16.65
N ILE A 425 5.18 3.34 -17.71
CA ILE A 425 6.62 3.61 -17.81
C ILE A 425 6.88 5.12 -17.85
N MET A 426 6.13 5.88 -18.67
CA MET A 426 6.29 7.33 -18.78
C MET A 426 6.00 8.05 -17.45
N LEU A 427 4.96 7.64 -16.72
CA LEU A 427 4.63 8.22 -15.41
C LEU A 427 5.64 7.82 -14.33
N ALA A 428 6.21 6.62 -14.39
CA ALA A 428 7.24 6.18 -13.44
C ALA A 428 8.54 6.99 -13.57
N LEU A 429 8.82 7.56 -14.75
CA LEU A 429 9.95 8.48 -14.94
C LEU A 429 9.79 9.79 -14.15
N GLY A 430 8.60 10.16 -13.73
CA GLY A 430 8.33 11.29 -12.83
C GLY A 430 9.01 12.58 -13.28
N ARG A 431 10.01 13.06 -12.48
CA ARG A 431 10.81 14.26 -12.79
C ARG A 431 11.61 14.14 -14.11
N ASN A 432 11.96 12.92 -14.52
CA ASN A 432 12.70 12.68 -15.77
C ASN A 432 11.80 12.80 -17.01
N MET A 433 10.50 12.87 -16.83
CA MET A 433 9.51 13.18 -17.87
C MET A 433 8.47 14.17 -17.33
N GLN A 434 8.94 15.27 -16.74
CA GLN A 434 8.16 16.23 -15.96
C GLN A 434 6.92 16.72 -16.70
N TRP A 435 7.03 17.08 -17.99
CA TRP A 435 5.90 17.57 -18.79
C TRP A 435 4.71 16.61 -18.86
N PHE A 436 4.99 15.30 -18.87
CA PHE A 436 3.95 14.28 -18.90
C PHE A 436 3.36 14.05 -17.50
N THR A 437 4.21 14.08 -16.48
CA THR A 437 3.81 13.95 -15.09
C THR A 437 2.94 15.13 -14.64
N ASP A 438 3.31 16.36 -15.03
CA ASP A 438 2.53 17.56 -14.75
C ASP A 438 1.13 17.51 -15.38
N LEU A 439 0.99 16.97 -16.59
CA LEU A 439 -0.32 16.74 -17.19
C LEU A 439 -1.26 15.93 -16.29
N PHE A 440 -0.72 14.93 -15.57
CA PHE A 440 -1.50 14.13 -14.65
C PHE A 440 -1.72 14.83 -13.31
N ILE A 441 -0.72 15.50 -12.77
CA ILE A 441 -0.84 16.26 -11.51
C ILE A 441 -1.91 17.34 -11.64
N ASP A 442 -1.92 18.08 -12.77
CA ASP A 442 -2.78 19.25 -12.96
C ASP A 442 -4.20 18.89 -13.43
N TYR A 443 -4.36 17.88 -14.29
CA TYR A 443 -5.64 17.63 -14.97
C TYR A 443 -6.31 16.31 -14.59
N VAL A 444 -5.60 15.36 -13.98
CA VAL A 444 -6.21 14.07 -13.62
C VAL A 444 -6.64 14.10 -12.15
N PRO A 445 -7.95 14.01 -11.86
CA PRO A 445 -8.46 14.13 -10.50
C PRO A 445 -7.76 13.18 -9.52
N MET A 446 -7.41 13.64 -8.33
CA MET A 446 -6.77 12.89 -7.24
C MET A 446 -5.33 12.41 -7.52
N TYR A 447 -4.74 12.60 -8.69
CA TYR A 447 -3.38 12.13 -8.96
C TYR A 447 -2.36 12.82 -8.03
N SER A 448 -2.53 14.10 -7.77
CA SER A 448 -1.71 14.91 -6.84
C SER A 448 -1.80 14.47 -5.36
N SER A 449 -2.72 13.57 -5.01
CA SER A 449 -2.83 13.04 -3.65
C SER A 449 -1.92 11.85 -3.36
N PHE A 450 -1.21 11.33 -4.37
CA PHE A 450 -0.35 10.15 -4.27
C PHE A 450 1.11 10.51 -4.49
N ARG A 451 2.00 9.90 -3.71
CA ARG A 451 3.45 9.98 -3.87
C ARG A 451 4.02 8.69 -4.48
N THR A 452 5.34 8.67 -4.74
CA THR A 452 6.06 7.48 -5.22
C THR A 452 5.55 7.04 -6.59
N VAL A 453 5.79 7.91 -7.58
CA VAL A 453 5.31 7.73 -8.96
C VAL A 453 5.79 6.42 -9.59
N GLU A 454 6.96 5.88 -9.21
CA GLU A 454 7.48 4.60 -9.70
C GLU A 454 6.54 3.42 -9.45
N SER A 455 5.74 3.47 -8.37
CA SER A 455 4.77 2.41 -8.02
C SER A 455 3.75 2.14 -9.12
N ILE A 456 3.59 3.05 -10.10
CA ILE A 456 2.68 2.85 -11.23
C ILE A 456 3.20 1.80 -12.23
N LEU A 457 4.49 1.41 -12.14
CA LEU A 457 5.05 0.31 -12.95
C LEU A 457 4.33 -1.02 -12.75
N VAL A 458 3.61 -1.20 -11.65
CA VAL A 458 2.72 -2.33 -11.42
C VAL A 458 1.71 -2.55 -12.55
N ILE A 459 1.35 -1.49 -13.31
CA ILE A 459 0.53 -1.60 -14.52
C ILE A 459 1.31 -2.31 -15.64
N ALA A 460 2.59 -1.98 -15.83
CA ALA A 460 3.44 -2.68 -16.81
C ALA A 460 3.63 -4.15 -16.41
N GLU A 461 3.89 -4.42 -15.14
CA GLU A 461 4.00 -5.79 -14.61
C GLU A 461 2.72 -6.62 -14.84
N PHE A 462 1.56 -5.98 -14.83
CA PHE A 462 0.28 -6.62 -15.15
C PHE A 462 0.07 -6.80 -16.65
N THR A 463 0.28 -5.74 -17.45
CA THR A 463 -0.10 -5.73 -18.86
C THR A 463 0.86 -6.53 -19.73
N MET A 464 2.15 -6.57 -19.37
CA MET A 464 3.18 -7.29 -20.11
C MET A 464 2.97 -8.81 -20.07
N PRO A 465 2.78 -9.48 -18.93
CA PRO A 465 2.46 -10.90 -18.89
C PRO A 465 1.17 -11.24 -19.62
N VAL A 466 0.13 -10.41 -19.50
CA VAL A 466 -1.15 -10.66 -20.19
C VAL A 466 -0.96 -10.70 -21.70
N LEU A 467 -0.28 -9.71 -22.29
CA LEU A 467 -0.04 -9.67 -23.73
C LEU A 467 0.95 -10.74 -24.17
N ALA A 468 1.97 -11.05 -23.37
CA ALA A 468 2.93 -12.12 -23.61
C ALA A 468 2.26 -13.50 -23.72
N ILE A 469 1.36 -13.82 -22.80
CA ILE A 469 0.60 -15.08 -22.79
C ILE A 469 -0.39 -15.15 -23.96
N MET A 470 -1.04 -14.03 -24.30
CA MET A 470 -1.86 -13.96 -25.51
C MET A 470 -1.03 -14.24 -26.78
N ALA A 471 0.21 -13.73 -26.84
CA ALA A 471 1.12 -13.98 -27.95
C ALA A 471 1.55 -15.45 -28.02
N LEU A 472 1.97 -16.03 -26.90
CA LEU A 472 2.40 -17.41 -26.81
C LEU A 472 1.28 -18.37 -27.23
N GLN A 473 0.06 -18.17 -26.70
CA GLN A 473 -1.11 -18.94 -27.12
C GLN A 473 -1.39 -18.75 -28.60
N LYS A 474 -1.36 -17.50 -29.11
CA LYS A 474 -1.61 -17.22 -30.53
C LYS A 474 -0.59 -17.88 -31.43
N LEU A 475 0.69 -17.78 -31.10
CA LEU A 475 1.79 -18.38 -31.88
C LEU A 475 1.63 -19.89 -31.99
N LEU A 476 1.41 -20.58 -30.85
CA LEU A 476 1.42 -22.03 -30.81
C LEU A 476 0.09 -22.67 -31.24
N THR A 477 -1.05 -21.93 -31.23
CA THR A 477 -2.33 -22.45 -31.71
C THR A 477 -2.61 -22.17 -33.19
N THR A 478 -1.89 -21.24 -33.81
CA THR A 478 -2.13 -20.89 -35.22
C THR A 478 -1.56 -21.98 -36.13
N PRO A 479 -2.35 -22.49 -37.14
CA PRO A 479 -1.84 -23.34 -38.17
C PRO A 479 -0.76 -22.61 -39.02
N ASN A 480 0.25 -23.37 -39.46
CA ASN A 480 1.34 -22.83 -40.27
C ASN A 480 2.01 -21.58 -39.67
N ALA A 481 2.15 -21.54 -38.33
CA ALA A 481 2.70 -20.40 -37.57
C ALA A 481 4.09 -19.98 -38.08
N TYR A 482 4.92 -20.93 -38.51
CA TYR A 482 6.24 -20.66 -39.10
C TYR A 482 6.15 -19.71 -40.29
N LYS A 483 5.34 -20.00 -41.29
CA LYS A 483 5.18 -19.17 -42.48
C LYS A 483 4.62 -17.78 -42.13
N LYS A 484 3.72 -17.70 -41.14
CA LYS A 484 2.97 -16.51 -40.78
C LYS A 484 3.71 -15.58 -39.86
N TYR A 485 4.44 -16.12 -38.88
CA TYR A 485 4.99 -15.36 -37.76
C TYR A 485 6.52 -15.40 -37.63
N PHE A 486 7.23 -16.03 -38.58
CA PHE A 486 8.70 -16.11 -38.57
C PHE A 486 9.37 -14.73 -38.51
N ARG A 487 8.95 -13.79 -39.37
CA ARG A 487 9.53 -12.43 -39.39
C ARG A 487 9.26 -11.65 -38.10
N PRO A 488 8.01 -11.55 -37.59
CA PRO A 488 7.74 -10.94 -36.30
C PRO A 488 8.51 -11.58 -35.14
N LEU A 489 8.66 -12.92 -35.14
CA LEU A 489 9.42 -13.65 -34.15
C LEU A 489 10.91 -13.24 -34.19
N CYS A 490 11.56 -13.30 -35.34
CA CYS A 490 12.96 -12.90 -35.48
C CYS A 490 13.18 -11.43 -35.10
N PHE A 491 12.26 -10.55 -35.50
CA PHE A 491 12.37 -9.13 -35.20
C PHE A 491 12.25 -8.83 -33.71
N SER A 492 11.24 -9.41 -33.04
CA SER A 492 11.04 -9.20 -31.59
C SER A 492 12.21 -9.74 -30.77
N PHE A 493 12.66 -10.95 -31.09
CA PHE A 493 13.79 -11.57 -30.39
C PHE A 493 15.11 -10.90 -30.72
N GLY A 494 15.28 -10.42 -31.93
CA GLY A 494 16.47 -9.67 -32.36
C GLY A 494 16.63 -8.36 -31.62
N ILE A 495 15.56 -7.57 -31.47
CA ILE A 495 15.59 -6.30 -30.70
C ILE A 495 16.03 -6.56 -29.26
N VAL A 496 15.38 -7.49 -28.56
CA VAL A 496 15.67 -7.76 -27.16
C VAL A 496 17.09 -8.34 -27.00
N ALA A 497 17.51 -9.22 -27.91
CA ALA A 497 18.87 -9.76 -27.89
C ALA A 497 19.94 -8.67 -28.11
N VAL A 498 19.69 -7.67 -28.98
CA VAL A 498 20.60 -6.53 -29.18
C VAL A 498 20.69 -5.67 -27.92
N ILE A 499 19.58 -5.41 -27.22
CA ILE A 499 19.59 -4.67 -25.95
C ILE A 499 20.41 -5.42 -24.89
N CYS A 500 20.18 -6.73 -24.73
CA CYS A 500 20.95 -7.54 -23.80
C CYS A 500 22.45 -7.61 -24.19
N LEU A 501 22.75 -7.74 -25.46
CA LEU A 501 24.12 -7.75 -25.95
C LEU A 501 24.84 -6.41 -25.72
N ALA A 502 24.13 -5.30 -25.90
CA ALA A 502 24.64 -3.96 -25.58
C ALA A 502 24.98 -3.83 -24.09
N GLY A 503 24.09 -4.30 -23.18
CA GLY A 503 24.37 -4.31 -21.73
C GLY A 503 25.54 -5.22 -21.33
N TYR A 504 25.76 -6.30 -22.07
CA TYR A 504 26.90 -7.21 -21.84
C TYR A 504 28.23 -6.60 -22.29
N ILE A 505 28.29 -6.02 -23.48
CA ILE A 505 29.55 -5.55 -24.11
C ILE A 505 29.89 -4.13 -23.66
N ALA A 506 28.89 -3.28 -23.51
CA ALA A 506 29.06 -1.86 -23.22
C ALA A 506 28.05 -1.37 -22.15
N PRO A 507 28.17 -1.81 -20.90
CA PRO A 507 27.24 -1.47 -19.82
C PRO A 507 27.14 0.04 -19.57
N SER A 508 28.20 0.80 -19.89
CA SER A 508 28.22 2.26 -19.79
C SER A 508 27.19 2.97 -20.67
N LEU A 509 26.63 2.31 -21.71
CA LEU A 509 25.52 2.85 -22.51
C LEU A 509 24.25 3.07 -21.68
N PHE A 510 24.11 2.38 -20.56
CA PHE A 510 22.98 2.52 -19.64
C PHE A 510 23.24 3.52 -18.52
N GLY A 511 24.30 4.32 -18.61
CA GLY A 511 24.64 5.40 -17.70
C GLY A 511 25.93 5.19 -16.92
N SER A 512 26.30 6.21 -16.13
CA SER A 512 27.48 6.17 -15.28
C SER A 512 27.35 5.13 -14.16
N ALA A 513 28.46 4.47 -13.83
CA ALA A 513 28.55 3.63 -12.65
C ALA A 513 28.73 4.45 -11.35
N ILE A 514 29.18 5.70 -11.46
CA ILE A 514 29.28 6.64 -10.33
C ILE A 514 28.16 7.65 -10.47
N THR A 515 27.39 7.84 -9.40
CA THR A 515 26.20 8.68 -9.36
C THR A 515 26.44 10.00 -8.63
N GLU A 516 25.52 10.94 -8.79
CA GLU A 516 25.50 12.19 -8.01
C GLU A 516 25.37 11.90 -6.51
N ASN A 517 24.62 10.86 -6.13
CA ASN A 517 24.50 10.44 -4.73
C ASN A 517 25.82 9.93 -4.15
N ASP A 518 26.62 9.17 -4.92
CA ASP A 518 27.96 8.76 -4.47
C ASP A 518 28.86 9.98 -4.22
N GLN A 519 28.75 11.00 -5.09
CA GLN A 519 29.50 12.26 -4.93
C GLN A 519 29.02 13.06 -3.71
N TYR A 520 27.70 13.14 -3.52
CA TYR A 520 27.11 13.82 -2.36
C TYR A 520 27.56 13.18 -1.03
N ILE A 521 27.49 11.86 -0.92
CA ILE A 521 27.94 11.11 0.26
C ILE A 521 29.46 11.35 0.48
N SER A 522 30.24 11.30 -0.57
CA SER A 522 31.68 11.56 -0.51
C SER A 522 32.00 12.97 0.00
N ASN A 523 31.29 13.98 -0.48
CA ASN A 523 31.47 15.37 -0.02
C ASN A 523 31.01 15.54 1.44
N MET A 524 29.93 14.90 1.86
CA MET A 524 29.45 14.92 3.23
C MET A 524 30.51 14.32 4.19
N ILE A 525 31.08 13.16 3.83
CA ILE A 525 32.13 12.51 4.61
C ILE A 525 33.37 13.40 4.67
N ALA A 526 33.77 13.99 3.54
CA ALA A 526 34.92 14.90 3.47
C ALA A 526 34.75 16.11 4.44
N SER A 527 33.56 16.73 4.43
CA SER A 527 33.23 17.85 5.32
C SER A 527 33.26 17.43 6.80
N GLN A 528 32.77 16.23 7.11
CA GLN A 528 32.79 15.70 8.47
C GLN A 528 34.22 15.42 8.96
N LEU A 529 35.05 14.79 8.12
CA LEU A 529 36.46 14.53 8.45
C LEU A 529 37.27 15.84 8.58
N GLU A 530 37.01 16.83 7.75
CA GLU A 530 37.63 18.14 7.84
C GLU A 530 37.23 18.86 9.15
N TYR A 531 35.99 18.75 9.58
CA TYR A 531 35.52 19.24 10.87
C TYR A 531 36.27 18.60 12.06
N TYR A 532 36.59 17.31 11.96
CA TYR A 532 37.40 16.61 12.97
C TYR A 532 38.91 16.82 12.82
N GLY A 533 39.38 17.69 11.90
CA GLY A 533 40.77 18.07 11.74
C GLY A 533 41.65 17.06 11.01
N TYR A 534 41.09 16.15 10.24
CA TYR A 534 41.84 15.21 9.42
C TYR A 534 42.57 15.93 8.27
N PRO A 535 43.81 15.53 7.94
CA PRO A 535 44.58 16.13 6.84
C PRO A 535 43.90 15.80 5.47
N ARG A 536 44.00 16.72 4.52
CA ARG A 536 43.37 16.58 3.19
C ARG A 536 43.77 15.33 2.41
N GLU A 537 45.02 14.88 2.60
CA GLU A 537 45.53 13.65 2.01
C GLU A 537 44.81 12.41 2.54
N ALA A 538 44.49 12.40 3.84
CA ALA A 538 43.71 11.32 4.45
C ALA A 538 42.24 11.38 4.00
N ILE A 539 41.66 12.58 3.88
CA ILE A 539 40.28 12.78 3.37
C ILE A 539 40.16 12.28 1.92
N ALA A 540 41.18 12.54 1.07
CA ALA A 540 41.18 12.12 -0.33
C ALA A 540 41.09 10.57 -0.49
N GLN A 541 41.54 9.80 0.50
CA GLN A 541 41.43 8.34 0.50
C GLN A 541 39.98 7.86 0.70
N TYR A 542 39.15 8.63 1.37
CA TYR A 542 37.73 8.34 1.63
C TYR A 542 36.80 9.07 0.65
N SER A 543 37.16 9.10 -0.62
CA SER A 543 36.43 9.84 -1.65
C SER A 543 36.20 8.99 -2.88
N ILE A 544 34.99 9.07 -3.44
CA ILE A 544 34.66 8.48 -4.74
C ILE A 544 35.53 9.07 -5.88
N ASN A 545 36.16 10.22 -5.66
CA ASN A 545 37.07 10.84 -6.61
C ASN A 545 38.48 10.23 -6.57
N ASN A 546 38.78 9.34 -5.61
CA ASN A 546 40.00 8.54 -5.62
C ASN A 546 39.96 7.60 -6.85
N PRO A 547 40.95 7.66 -7.76
CA PRO A 547 40.93 6.87 -9.00
C PRO A 547 40.82 5.37 -8.76
N ALA A 548 41.43 4.84 -7.69
CA ALA A 548 41.40 3.42 -7.37
C ALA A 548 40.00 2.99 -6.90
N ILE A 549 39.36 3.79 -6.05
CA ILE A 549 37.96 3.59 -5.61
C ILE A 549 37.01 3.70 -6.81
N ALA A 550 37.12 4.76 -7.61
CA ALA A 550 36.27 5.00 -8.77
C ALA A 550 36.33 3.84 -9.78
N GLN A 551 37.55 3.31 -10.01
CA GLN A 551 37.74 2.16 -10.89
C GLN A 551 37.10 0.90 -10.32
N ALA A 552 37.32 0.60 -9.03
CA ALA A 552 36.74 -0.57 -8.38
C ALA A 552 35.21 -0.53 -8.38
N VAL A 553 34.62 0.63 -8.06
CA VAL A 553 33.14 0.84 -8.13
C VAL A 553 32.64 0.59 -9.54
N SER A 554 33.32 1.16 -10.54
CA SER A 554 32.91 0.99 -11.95
C SER A 554 33.02 -0.47 -12.41
N ASP A 555 34.09 -1.16 -12.05
CA ASP A 555 34.32 -2.55 -12.44
C ASP A 555 33.32 -3.51 -11.78
N ILE A 556 32.92 -3.26 -10.54
CA ILE A 556 31.91 -4.08 -9.85
C ILE A 556 30.52 -3.81 -10.42
N ARG A 557 30.08 -2.53 -10.48
CA ARG A 557 28.73 -2.16 -10.95
C ARG A 557 28.52 -2.54 -12.41
N TYR A 558 29.46 -2.28 -13.30
CA TYR A 558 29.37 -2.72 -14.70
C TYR A 558 29.47 -4.24 -14.85
N GLY A 559 30.22 -4.91 -13.97
CA GLY A 559 30.24 -6.36 -13.89
C GLY A 559 28.86 -6.95 -13.60
N MET A 560 28.11 -6.37 -12.68
CA MET A 560 26.73 -6.76 -12.36
C MET A 560 25.80 -6.60 -13.58
N VAL A 561 25.89 -5.47 -14.29
CA VAL A 561 25.10 -5.20 -15.50
C VAL A 561 25.41 -6.23 -16.58
N SER A 562 26.70 -6.50 -16.82
CA SER A 562 27.15 -7.46 -17.85
C SER A 562 26.68 -8.87 -17.54
N ALA A 563 26.81 -9.33 -16.30
CA ALA A 563 26.38 -10.66 -15.87
C ALA A 563 24.88 -10.88 -16.09
N ASP A 564 24.03 -9.96 -15.65
CA ASP A 564 22.58 -10.08 -15.81
C ASP A 564 22.12 -9.85 -17.27
N SER A 565 22.82 -9.04 -18.03
CA SER A 565 22.57 -8.89 -19.46
C SER A 565 22.85 -10.18 -20.23
N MET A 566 23.96 -10.88 -19.92
CA MET A 566 24.26 -12.20 -20.49
C MET A 566 23.23 -13.25 -20.07
N ARG A 567 22.83 -13.26 -18.80
CA ARG A 567 21.77 -14.16 -18.29
C ARG A 567 20.45 -13.95 -19.06
N SER A 568 20.02 -12.70 -19.21
CA SER A 568 18.79 -12.37 -19.95
C SER A 568 18.92 -12.74 -21.44
N LEU A 569 20.07 -12.52 -22.07
CA LEU A 569 20.36 -12.91 -23.44
C LEU A 569 20.22 -14.42 -23.65
N LEU A 570 20.81 -15.24 -22.78
CA LEU A 570 20.74 -16.69 -22.85
C LEU A 570 19.30 -17.20 -22.74
N LEU A 571 18.48 -16.63 -21.83
CA LEU A 571 17.07 -16.96 -21.68
C LEU A 571 16.25 -16.61 -22.94
N VAL A 572 16.51 -15.44 -23.52
CA VAL A 572 15.88 -15.00 -24.77
C VAL A 572 16.24 -15.95 -25.93
N LEU A 573 17.50 -16.30 -26.08
CA LEU A 573 17.97 -17.21 -27.13
C LEU A 573 17.42 -18.64 -26.94
N ALA A 574 17.41 -19.13 -25.72
CA ALA A 574 16.81 -20.44 -25.40
C ALA A 574 15.31 -20.48 -25.76
N THR A 575 14.57 -19.42 -25.35
CA THR A 575 13.13 -19.30 -25.65
C THR A 575 12.90 -19.23 -27.17
N PHE A 576 13.73 -18.48 -27.90
CA PHE A 576 13.66 -18.41 -29.35
C PHE A 576 13.86 -19.80 -30.00
N ALA A 577 14.88 -20.56 -29.57
CA ALA A 577 15.17 -21.89 -30.07
C ALA A 577 13.99 -22.85 -29.82
N ILE A 578 13.43 -22.86 -28.61
CA ILE A 578 12.29 -23.70 -28.24
C ILE A 578 11.07 -23.35 -29.10
N LEU A 579 10.73 -22.08 -29.24
CA LEU A 579 9.61 -21.65 -30.09
C LEU A 579 9.82 -22.02 -31.53
N MET A 580 11.03 -21.86 -32.05
CA MET A 580 11.38 -22.26 -33.41
C MET A 580 11.21 -23.77 -33.64
N LEU A 581 11.67 -24.61 -32.73
CA LEU A 581 11.46 -26.06 -32.78
C LEU A 581 9.99 -26.43 -32.72
N CYS A 582 9.19 -25.73 -31.90
CA CYS A 582 7.74 -25.94 -31.82
C CYS A 582 7.00 -25.58 -33.10
N ILE A 583 7.26 -24.39 -33.70
CA ILE A 583 6.54 -23.95 -34.90
C ILE A 583 7.00 -24.67 -36.17
N LYS A 584 8.22 -25.25 -36.18
CA LYS A 584 8.73 -26.17 -37.22
C LYS A 584 8.23 -27.61 -37.04
N GLY A 585 7.53 -27.91 -35.93
CA GLY A 585 7.01 -29.24 -35.65
C GLY A 585 8.07 -30.30 -35.25
N LYS A 586 9.27 -29.85 -34.85
CA LYS A 586 10.36 -30.75 -34.41
C LYS A 586 10.14 -31.24 -32.98
N ILE A 587 9.47 -30.49 -32.12
CA ILE A 587 9.03 -30.90 -30.78
C ILE A 587 7.52 -30.67 -30.62
N LYS A 588 6.88 -31.47 -29.76
CA LYS A 588 5.47 -31.27 -29.43
C LYS A 588 5.28 -29.93 -28.71
N LYS A 589 4.25 -29.19 -29.09
CA LYS A 589 3.92 -27.86 -28.51
C LYS A 589 3.74 -27.90 -27.00
N SER A 590 3.20 -29.01 -26.46
CA SER A 590 3.04 -29.21 -25.02
C SER A 590 4.38 -29.22 -24.27
N TYR A 591 5.39 -29.88 -24.82
CA TYR A 591 6.74 -29.88 -24.24
C TYR A 591 7.37 -28.49 -24.32
N GLY A 592 7.21 -27.76 -25.42
CA GLY A 592 7.69 -26.41 -25.55
C GLY A 592 7.07 -25.46 -24.52
N VAL A 593 5.76 -25.56 -24.29
CA VAL A 593 5.06 -24.77 -23.26
C VAL A 593 5.57 -25.10 -21.86
N ALA A 594 5.75 -26.40 -21.55
CA ALA A 594 6.26 -26.82 -20.25
C ALA A 594 7.70 -26.32 -20.00
N ILE A 595 8.58 -26.39 -21.02
CA ILE A 595 9.96 -25.88 -20.91
C ILE A 595 9.98 -24.35 -20.74
N ILE A 596 9.18 -23.61 -21.52
CA ILE A 596 9.08 -22.14 -21.36
C ILE A 596 8.54 -21.80 -19.98
N GLY A 597 7.54 -22.52 -19.47
CA GLY A 597 7.02 -22.34 -18.11
C GLY A 597 8.10 -22.58 -17.06
N LEU A 598 8.88 -23.66 -17.19
CA LEU A 598 10.00 -23.94 -16.28
C LEU A 598 11.09 -22.85 -16.33
N LEU A 599 11.46 -22.42 -17.54
CA LEU A 599 12.43 -21.32 -17.69
C LEU A 599 11.92 -20.02 -17.08
N THR A 600 10.62 -19.72 -17.21
CA THR A 600 10.01 -18.54 -16.59
C THR A 600 10.06 -18.63 -15.04
N VAL A 601 9.77 -19.80 -14.46
CA VAL A 601 9.92 -20.05 -13.02
C VAL A 601 11.37 -19.83 -12.59
N LEU A 602 12.32 -20.46 -13.27
CA LEU A 602 13.75 -20.35 -12.93
C LEU A 602 14.26 -18.91 -13.04
N ASP A 603 13.87 -18.21 -14.11
CA ASP A 603 14.25 -16.82 -14.35
C ASP A 603 13.83 -15.92 -13.18
N LEU A 604 12.57 -15.93 -12.83
CA LEU A 604 12.00 -15.06 -11.81
C LEU A 604 12.42 -15.48 -10.39
N TYR A 605 12.33 -16.78 -10.08
CA TYR A 605 12.70 -17.33 -8.78
C TYR A 605 14.15 -16.97 -8.37
N MET A 606 15.10 -17.09 -9.31
CA MET A 606 16.51 -16.79 -9.02
C MET A 606 16.76 -15.30 -8.77
N VAL A 607 15.99 -14.41 -9.42
CA VAL A 607 16.06 -12.97 -9.17
C VAL A 607 15.43 -12.62 -7.83
N ASP A 608 14.25 -13.13 -7.56
CA ASP A 608 13.49 -12.85 -6.33
C ASP A 608 14.24 -13.29 -5.07
N LYS A 609 14.94 -14.42 -5.13
CA LYS A 609 15.76 -14.91 -4.02
C LYS A 609 16.97 -14.04 -3.68
N ARG A 610 17.33 -13.07 -4.52
CA ARG A 610 18.35 -12.06 -4.18
C ARG A 610 17.82 -11.07 -3.14
N TYR A 611 16.51 -10.80 -3.13
CA TYR A 611 15.85 -9.74 -2.35
C TYR A 611 15.08 -10.26 -1.15
N LEU A 612 14.55 -11.48 -1.23
CA LEU A 612 13.84 -12.13 -0.12
C LEU A 612 14.30 -13.58 -0.01
N ASN A 613 15.16 -13.81 0.96
CA ASN A 613 15.83 -15.08 1.18
C ASN A 613 15.82 -15.48 2.66
N HIS A 614 16.59 -16.49 3.04
CA HIS A 614 16.70 -16.98 4.41
C HIS A 614 17.09 -15.90 5.43
N ASP A 615 18.01 -14.98 5.06
CA ASP A 615 18.48 -13.92 5.95
C ASP A 615 17.38 -12.96 6.38
N SER A 616 16.27 -12.90 5.61
CA SER A 616 15.13 -12.04 5.90
C SER A 616 14.26 -12.55 7.04
N PHE A 617 14.39 -13.82 7.42
CA PHE A 617 13.55 -14.48 8.41
C PHE A 617 14.19 -14.51 9.80
N CYS A 618 13.36 -14.38 10.82
CA CYS A 618 13.74 -14.50 12.21
C CYS A 618 13.37 -15.90 12.74
N PRO A 619 14.26 -16.55 13.51
CA PRO A 619 13.91 -17.76 14.27
C PRO A 619 12.71 -17.53 15.19
N PRO A 620 11.96 -18.60 15.58
CA PRO A 620 10.76 -18.48 16.40
C PRO A 620 11.00 -17.80 17.75
N ASP A 621 12.11 -18.04 18.39
CA ASP A 621 12.52 -17.48 19.69
C ASP A 621 12.70 -15.94 19.60
N LEU A 622 13.34 -15.45 18.53
CA LEU A 622 13.47 -14.02 18.27
C LEU A 622 12.14 -13.41 17.80
N SER A 623 11.32 -14.18 17.09
CA SER A 623 10.01 -13.69 16.61
C SER A 623 8.96 -13.62 17.71
N ALA A 624 9.07 -14.47 18.75
CA ALA A 624 8.23 -14.44 19.94
C ALA A 624 8.62 -13.34 20.92
N ALA A 625 9.85 -12.79 20.81
CA ALA A 625 10.27 -11.65 21.60
C ALA A 625 9.44 -10.41 21.27
N ASP A 626 9.26 -9.56 22.27
CA ASP A 626 8.62 -8.27 22.11
C ASP A 626 9.31 -7.50 20.95
N PRO A 627 8.57 -7.00 19.95
CA PRO A 627 9.17 -6.24 18.84
C PRO A 627 9.93 -5.00 19.33
N PHE A 628 9.54 -4.46 20.47
CA PHE A 628 10.13 -3.28 21.10
C PHE A 628 10.40 -3.56 22.58
N PRO A 629 11.56 -4.19 22.92
CA PRO A 629 11.89 -4.51 24.30
C PRO A 629 12.01 -3.23 25.14
N LEU A 630 11.50 -3.27 26.37
CA LEU A 630 11.57 -2.16 27.31
C LEU A 630 13.03 -1.83 27.65
N ASN A 631 13.37 -0.56 27.49
CA ASN A 631 14.60 0.03 28.02
C ASN A 631 14.42 0.50 29.48
N ASP A 632 15.46 1.05 30.09
CA ASP A 632 15.40 1.48 31.50
C ASP A 632 14.49 2.70 31.71
N ASN A 633 14.44 3.62 30.73
CA ASN A 633 13.51 4.76 30.78
C ASN A 633 12.06 4.26 30.74
N ASP A 634 11.75 3.33 29.83
CA ASP A 634 10.40 2.75 29.70
C ASP A 634 9.95 2.06 30.99
N ARG A 635 10.85 1.30 31.66
CA ARG A 635 10.54 0.64 32.94
C ARG A 635 10.24 1.64 34.04
N GLN A 636 11.00 2.75 34.09
CA GLN A 636 10.76 3.79 35.08
C GLN A 636 9.43 4.51 34.84
N ILE A 637 9.11 4.84 33.61
CA ILE A 637 7.85 5.50 33.22
C ILE A 637 6.65 4.58 33.54
N LEU A 638 6.72 3.31 33.17
CA LEU A 638 5.65 2.35 33.38
C LEU A 638 5.45 1.95 34.85
N ALA A 639 6.41 2.24 35.74
CA ALA A 639 6.23 2.10 37.19
C ALA A 639 5.28 3.15 37.77
N ASP A 640 5.01 4.24 37.05
CA ASP A 640 4.03 5.26 37.46
C ASP A 640 2.60 4.77 37.19
N THR A 641 1.81 4.72 38.25
CA THR A 641 0.41 4.31 38.20
C THR A 641 -0.57 5.44 37.91
N ALA A 642 -0.08 6.66 37.65
CA ALA A 642 -0.94 7.77 37.29
C ALA A 642 -1.65 7.51 35.96
N MET A 643 -2.89 7.96 35.86
CA MET A 643 -3.75 7.72 34.73
C MET A 643 -3.47 8.73 33.60
N ASN A 644 -3.34 8.25 32.38
CA ASN A 644 -3.41 9.04 31.15
C ASN A 644 -2.43 10.24 31.05
N TYR A 645 -1.16 10.07 31.42
CA TYR A 645 -0.09 11.04 31.14
C TYR A 645 0.55 10.78 29.78
N ARG A 646 1.31 11.75 29.27
CA ARG A 646 2.03 11.65 27.99
C ARG A 646 3.53 11.75 28.18
N VAL A 647 4.24 11.23 27.16
CA VAL A 647 5.70 11.18 27.09
C VAL A 647 6.17 11.98 25.87
N MET A 648 7.17 12.84 26.06
CA MET A 648 7.94 13.49 25.01
C MET A 648 9.26 12.75 24.86
N ASP A 649 9.46 12.03 23.77
CA ASP A 649 10.72 11.36 23.44
C ASP A 649 11.41 12.17 22.34
N ILE A 650 12.43 12.95 22.72
CA ILE A 650 13.10 13.87 21.81
C ILE A 650 13.87 13.12 20.71
N PRO A 651 14.75 12.14 21.01
CA PRO A 651 15.47 11.39 19.99
C PRO A 651 14.59 10.62 19.00
N ARG A 652 13.44 10.13 19.47
CA ARG A 652 12.52 9.31 18.68
C ARG A 652 11.19 10.01 18.41
N PHE A 653 11.16 11.35 18.39
CA PHE A 653 9.95 12.15 18.24
C PHE A 653 9.13 11.79 17.00
N GLY A 654 9.79 11.52 15.88
CA GLY A 654 9.17 11.11 14.62
C GLY A 654 9.03 9.59 14.42
N SER A 655 9.26 8.78 15.46
CA SER A 655 9.19 7.31 15.40
C SER A 655 7.84 6.78 15.92
N ALA A 656 7.38 5.65 15.37
CA ALA A 656 6.23 4.92 15.89
C ALA A 656 6.59 4.05 17.11
N GLU A 657 7.87 3.67 17.27
CA GLU A 657 8.33 2.73 18.28
C GLU A 657 7.90 3.07 19.71
N PRO A 658 8.11 4.32 20.23
CA PRO A 658 7.72 4.64 21.59
C PRO A 658 6.20 4.55 21.85
N SER A 659 5.37 4.67 20.80
CA SER A 659 3.91 4.53 20.88
C SER A 659 3.44 3.12 21.25
N TYR A 660 4.36 2.13 21.20
CA TYR A 660 4.05 0.77 21.63
C TYR A 660 3.84 0.67 23.15
N HIS A 661 4.60 1.44 23.92
CA HIS A 661 4.59 1.41 25.38
C HIS A 661 3.91 2.62 26.02
N HIS A 662 3.92 3.78 25.34
CA HIS A 662 3.54 5.05 25.93
C HIS A 662 2.53 5.82 25.08
N LYS A 663 1.81 6.75 25.73
CA LYS A 663 1.02 7.77 25.04
C LYS A 663 1.94 8.91 24.67
N MET A 664 2.16 9.13 23.37
CA MET A 664 3.21 10.01 22.87
C MET A 664 2.68 11.38 22.45
N ILE A 665 3.46 12.40 22.67
CA ILE A 665 3.28 13.73 22.07
C ILE A 665 3.71 13.69 20.60
N GLY A 666 4.81 13.01 20.29
CA GLY A 666 5.26 12.71 18.94
C GLY A 666 4.57 11.49 18.33
N GLY A 667 5.21 10.90 17.31
CA GLY A 667 4.77 9.68 16.66
C GLY A 667 4.97 9.71 15.15
N TYR A 668 4.67 8.59 14.49
CA TYR A 668 4.81 8.45 13.04
C TYR A 668 3.47 8.05 12.41
N HIS A 669 2.83 8.98 11.70
CA HIS A 669 1.64 8.70 10.89
C HIS A 669 1.45 9.75 9.80
N ALA A 670 1.22 9.29 8.57
CA ALA A 670 1.11 10.18 7.40
C ALA A 670 -0.19 11.01 7.35
N ALA A 671 -1.21 10.65 8.11
CA ALA A 671 -2.51 11.32 8.16
C ALA A 671 -2.79 11.90 9.57
N LYS A 672 -1.79 12.51 10.21
CA LYS A 672 -1.99 13.26 11.46
C LYS A 672 -2.87 14.49 11.24
N LEU A 673 -3.47 15.00 12.31
CA LEU A 673 -4.32 16.21 12.25
C LEU A 673 -3.49 17.42 11.84
N THR A 674 -4.00 18.22 10.91
CA THR A 674 -3.29 19.40 10.38
C THR A 674 -2.96 20.40 11.48
N ARG A 675 -3.91 20.73 12.36
CA ARG A 675 -3.67 21.62 13.50
C ARG A 675 -2.60 21.13 14.48
N TYR A 676 -2.48 19.81 14.63
CA TYR A 676 -1.41 19.25 15.46
C TYR A 676 -0.05 19.36 14.77
N GLN A 677 -0.01 19.25 13.43
CA GLN A 677 1.21 19.53 12.66
C GLN A 677 1.62 21.00 12.80
N ASP A 678 0.66 21.94 12.72
CA ASP A 678 0.95 23.35 12.93
C ASP A 678 1.58 23.61 14.30
N LEU A 679 1.11 22.92 15.34
CA LEU A 679 1.68 22.98 16.69
C LEU A 679 3.10 22.36 16.73
N ILE A 680 3.33 21.28 16.02
CA ILE A 680 4.68 20.70 15.88
C ILE A 680 5.59 21.72 15.23
N ASP A 681 5.22 22.29 14.10
CA ASP A 681 6.07 23.21 13.31
C ASP A 681 6.39 24.51 14.05
N ARG A 682 5.51 24.96 14.96
CA ARG A 682 5.67 26.26 15.66
C ARG A 682 6.30 26.15 17.05
N HIS A 683 6.23 24.97 17.69
CA HIS A 683 6.68 24.81 19.09
C HIS A 683 7.44 23.51 19.32
N LEU A 684 6.86 22.36 18.94
CA LEU A 684 7.45 21.08 19.35
C LEU A 684 8.71 20.71 18.56
N SER A 685 8.88 21.22 17.33
CA SER A 685 10.08 20.99 16.51
C SER A 685 11.33 21.63 17.10
N HIS A 686 11.23 22.70 17.90
CA HIS A 686 12.36 23.35 18.55
C HIS A 686 13.15 22.37 19.42
N PHE A 687 12.48 21.41 20.06
CA PHE A 687 13.13 20.37 20.87
C PHE A 687 14.00 19.40 20.04
N THR A 688 13.77 19.29 18.72
CA THR A 688 14.42 18.31 17.85
C THR A 688 15.30 18.92 16.77
N SER A 689 15.14 20.21 16.46
CA SER A 689 15.86 20.89 15.36
C SER A 689 17.18 21.56 15.78
N GLY A 690 17.45 21.64 17.09
CA GLY A 690 18.60 22.39 17.61
C GLY A 690 18.38 23.91 17.65
N GLU A 691 17.16 24.37 17.44
CA GLU A 691 16.75 25.75 17.66
C GLU A 691 16.65 26.08 19.16
N ASP A 692 16.64 27.35 19.52
CA ASP A 692 16.51 27.76 20.93
C ASP A 692 15.10 27.41 21.46
N VAL A 693 15.03 26.52 22.42
CA VAL A 693 13.81 26.15 23.12
C VAL A 693 13.40 27.28 24.10
N THR A 694 12.18 27.78 23.98
CA THR A 694 11.64 28.89 24.76
C THR A 694 10.74 28.41 25.91
N GLN A 695 10.40 29.28 26.86
CA GLN A 695 9.39 28.99 27.89
C GLN A 695 8.02 28.67 27.27
N ALA A 696 7.68 29.33 26.16
CA ALA A 696 6.43 29.04 25.45
C ALA A 696 6.33 27.57 24.93
N ASP A 697 7.45 27.01 24.50
CA ASP A 697 7.50 25.62 24.05
C ASP A 697 7.29 24.64 25.22
N PHE A 698 7.87 24.97 26.40
CA PHE A 698 7.58 24.20 27.62
C PHE A 698 6.12 24.36 28.07
N ASN A 699 5.53 25.56 27.99
CA ASN A 699 4.11 25.78 28.29
C ASN A 699 3.20 24.92 27.39
N VAL A 700 3.61 24.71 26.13
CA VAL A 700 2.91 23.78 25.22
C VAL A 700 3.03 22.33 25.67
N LEU A 701 4.20 21.87 26.14
CA LEU A 701 4.35 20.54 26.74
C LEU A 701 3.52 20.39 28.01
N ASP A 702 3.46 21.42 28.85
CA ASP A 702 2.71 21.41 30.12
C ASP A 702 1.21 21.23 29.86
N MET A 703 0.63 21.99 28.92
CA MET A 703 -0.78 21.87 28.54
C MET A 703 -1.13 20.56 27.82
N LEU A 704 -0.15 19.91 27.18
CA LEU A 704 -0.31 18.58 26.58
C LEU A 704 -0.14 17.46 27.61
N ASN A 705 0.07 17.74 28.90
CA ASN A 705 0.33 16.80 29.96
C ASN A 705 1.56 15.92 29.71
N ALA A 706 2.66 16.51 29.21
CA ALA A 706 3.94 15.86 29.05
C ALA A 706 4.60 15.63 30.42
N LYS A 707 4.24 14.59 31.11
CA LYS A 707 4.77 14.28 32.46
C LYS A 707 6.22 13.82 32.42
N TYR A 708 6.61 13.12 31.35
CA TYR A 708 7.96 12.61 31.17
C TYR A 708 8.57 13.13 29.87
N ILE A 709 9.86 13.48 29.95
CA ILE A 709 10.67 13.91 28.80
C ILE A 709 11.91 13.02 28.73
N ILE A 710 12.08 12.31 27.63
CA ILE A 710 13.27 11.51 27.32
C ILE A 710 14.17 12.35 26.43
N ALA A 711 15.34 12.75 26.94
CA ALA A 711 16.32 13.56 26.20
C ALA A 711 17.42 12.71 25.54
N GLY A 712 17.54 11.43 25.89
CA GLY A 712 18.49 10.47 25.35
C GLY A 712 18.47 9.15 26.10
N ASP A 713 19.33 8.22 25.72
CA ASP A 713 19.50 6.95 26.42
C ASP A 713 19.93 7.24 27.86
N ASN A 714 19.25 6.74 28.85
CA ASN A 714 19.48 7.01 30.29
C ASN A 714 19.26 8.48 30.72
N SER A 715 18.55 9.29 29.95
CA SER A 715 18.24 10.69 30.30
C SER A 715 16.74 10.90 30.34
N LEU A 716 16.12 10.50 31.47
CA LEU A 716 14.71 10.68 31.75
C LEU A 716 14.52 11.87 32.71
N MET A 717 13.66 12.80 32.34
CA MET A 717 13.27 13.95 33.16
C MET A 717 11.77 13.86 33.50
N VAL A 718 11.42 14.19 34.73
CA VAL A 718 10.03 14.38 35.15
C VAL A 718 9.72 15.87 34.98
N ASN A 719 8.64 16.19 34.28
CA ASN A 719 8.16 17.57 34.16
C ASN A 719 7.20 17.91 35.32
N PRO A 720 7.64 18.72 36.29
CA PRO A 720 6.81 19.06 37.45
C PRO A 720 5.68 20.03 37.10
N ASN A 721 5.76 20.68 35.93
CA ASN A 721 4.81 21.75 35.52
C ASN A 721 3.68 21.19 34.65
N ALA A 722 3.70 19.89 34.30
CA ALA A 722 2.63 19.26 33.53
C ALA A 722 1.25 19.49 34.20
N LEU A 723 0.28 20.06 33.45
CA LEU A 723 -0.99 20.53 33.99
C LEU A 723 -1.99 19.40 34.32
N GLY A 724 -1.60 18.16 34.11
CA GLY A 724 -2.46 17.00 34.32
C GLY A 724 -3.52 16.83 33.23
N ASN A 725 -4.56 16.03 33.52
CA ASN A 725 -5.55 15.66 32.51
C ASN A 725 -6.62 16.72 32.29
N ALA A 726 -6.85 17.59 33.29
CA ALA A 726 -7.80 18.69 33.19
C ALA A 726 -7.54 19.73 34.32
N TRP A 727 -7.86 21.01 34.06
CA TRP A 727 -7.75 22.11 35.00
C TRP A 727 -8.79 23.20 34.68
N PHE A 728 -9.09 24.05 35.66
CA PHE A 728 -9.90 25.24 35.48
C PHE A 728 -9.02 26.47 35.17
N VAL A 729 -9.47 27.36 34.25
CA VAL A 729 -8.78 28.57 33.91
C VAL A 729 -9.50 29.81 34.46
N ASN A 730 -8.72 30.86 34.81
CA ASN A 730 -9.26 32.13 35.33
C ASN A 730 -9.84 33.00 34.22
N GLU A 731 -9.35 32.89 32.99
CA GLU A 731 -9.73 33.70 31.86
C GLU A 731 -9.75 32.93 30.55
N VAL A 732 -10.66 33.30 29.65
CA VAL A 732 -10.63 32.86 28.28
C VAL A 732 -10.51 34.07 27.36
N LYS A 733 -9.40 34.17 26.62
CA LYS A 733 -9.17 35.23 25.63
C LYS A 733 -9.72 34.76 24.28
N PHE A 734 -10.57 35.63 23.67
CA PHE A 734 -11.17 35.32 22.37
C PHE A 734 -10.47 36.08 21.26
N VAL A 735 -10.07 35.37 20.22
CA VAL A 735 -9.32 35.86 19.05
C VAL A 735 -10.14 35.66 17.77
N ASP A 736 -9.76 36.41 16.71
CA ASP A 736 -10.53 36.46 15.48
C ASP A 736 -10.13 35.40 14.45
N ASN A 737 -8.91 34.88 14.52
CA ASN A 737 -8.33 34.00 13.53
C ASN A 737 -7.32 33.01 14.14
N PRO A 738 -6.98 31.92 13.42
CA PRO A 738 -6.02 30.91 13.87
C PRO A 738 -4.60 31.44 14.12
N ASP A 739 -4.14 32.45 13.37
CA ASP A 739 -2.80 33.02 13.54
C ASP A 739 -2.68 33.73 14.92
N GLU A 740 -3.72 34.48 15.30
CA GLU A 740 -3.78 35.09 16.63
C GLU A 740 -3.88 34.00 17.73
N GLU A 741 -4.65 32.92 17.51
CA GLU A 741 -4.76 31.81 18.45
C GLU A 741 -3.39 31.15 18.68
N MET A 742 -2.63 30.89 17.60
CA MET A 742 -1.28 30.33 17.68
C MET A 742 -0.28 31.29 18.33
N ALA A 743 -0.28 32.57 17.92
CA ALA A 743 0.63 33.57 18.47
C ALA A 743 0.41 33.78 19.98
N MET A 744 -0.83 33.69 20.44
CA MET A 744 -1.15 33.83 21.87
C MET A 744 -0.57 32.69 22.72
N LEU A 745 -0.33 31.50 22.18
CA LEU A 745 0.33 30.41 22.92
C LEU A 745 1.75 30.79 23.37
N SER A 746 2.40 31.71 22.66
CA SER A 746 3.73 32.17 23.01
C SER A 746 3.76 33.17 24.20
N VAL A 747 2.60 33.67 24.63
CA VAL A 747 2.52 34.75 25.65
C VAL A 747 1.58 34.44 26.83
N ILE A 748 0.79 33.35 26.76
CA ILE A 748 -0.12 32.99 27.88
C ILE A 748 0.53 32.00 28.84
N GLU A 749 0.03 32.05 30.07
CA GLU A 749 0.26 30.98 31.05
C GLU A 749 -0.94 30.00 30.99
N PRO A 750 -0.80 28.83 30.40
CA PRO A 750 -1.95 27.95 30.09
C PRO A 750 -2.64 27.32 31.30
N ASP A 751 -1.99 27.36 32.48
CA ASP A 751 -2.59 26.98 33.77
C ASP A 751 -3.70 27.92 34.23
N SER A 752 -3.65 29.18 33.76
CA SER A 752 -4.49 30.28 34.20
C SER A 752 -5.35 30.89 33.10
N VAL A 753 -4.84 30.92 31.85
CA VAL A 753 -5.48 31.57 30.71
C VAL A 753 -5.61 30.61 29.56
N ALA A 754 -6.79 30.50 28.98
CA ALA A 754 -7.02 29.80 27.69
C ALA A 754 -7.29 30.78 26.56
N VAL A 755 -6.96 30.38 25.33
CA VAL A 755 -7.25 31.16 24.11
C VAL A 755 -8.25 30.38 23.27
N ALA A 756 -9.26 31.06 22.73
CA ALA A 756 -10.29 30.45 21.91
C ALA A 756 -10.66 31.34 20.72
N ASP A 757 -11.00 30.72 19.59
CA ASP A 757 -11.65 31.41 18.48
C ASP A 757 -13.02 31.96 18.92
N LYS A 758 -13.36 33.16 18.50
CA LYS A 758 -14.64 33.86 18.81
C LYS A 758 -15.89 33.01 18.50
N LYS A 759 -15.81 32.05 17.57
CA LYS A 759 -16.92 31.13 17.30
C LYS A 759 -17.35 30.31 18.50
N PHE A 760 -16.44 30.08 19.46
CA PHE A 760 -16.72 29.35 20.72
C PHE A 760 -17.14 30.27 21.87
N GLN A 761 -17.20 31.59 21.67
CA GLN A 761 -17.52 32.57 22.72
C GLN A 761 -18.88 32.28 23.36
N LYS A 762 -19.88 31.87 22.58
CA LYS A 762 -21.24 31.57 23.12
C LYS A 762 -21.20 30.38 24.10
N ILE A 763 -20.30 29.43 23.93
CA ILE A 763 -20.15 28.26 24.78
C ILE A 763 -19.42 28.62 26.06
N LEU A 764 -18.35 29.42 25.99
CA LEU A 764 -17.40 29.61 27.08
C LEU A 764 -17.59 30.91 27.87
N ALA A 765 -18.01 32.02 27.24
CA ALA A 765 -18.00 33.34 27.86
C ALA A 765 -18.92 33.49 29.11
N SER A 766 -20.00 32.73 29.20
CA SER A 766 -20.95 32.79 30.34
C SER A 766 -20.40 32.16 31.64
N LYS A 767 -19.25 31.48 31.59
CA LYS A 767 -18.67 30.70 32.67
C LYS A 767 -17.20 30.98 32.96
N ALA A 768 -16.59 31.95 32.23
CA ALA A 768 -15.23 32.38 32.55
C ALA A 768 -15.22 33.15 33.86
N THR A 769 -14.95 32.48 34.95
CA THR A 769 -14.89 33.07 36.31
C THR A 769 -13.56 32.70 36.95
N THR A 770 -13.07 33.59 37.80
CA THR A 770 -11.86 33.31 38.60
C THR A 770 -12.01 32.03 39.41
N VAL A 771 -11.03 31.15 39.26
CA VAL A 771 -10.93 29.88 39.98
C VAL A 771 -10.90 30.13 41.48
N ALA A 772 -11.79 29.48 42.24
CA ALA A 772 -11.84 29.63 43.67
C ALA A 772 -10.90 28.60 44.35
N PRO A 773 -10.36 28.93 45.56
CA PRO A 773 -9.63 27.94 46.33
C PRO A 773 -10.50 26.71 46.62
N GLY A 774 -10.03 25.52 46.22
CA GLY A 774 -10.76 24.27 46.35
C GLY A 774 -11.52 23.82 45.09
N ASP A 775 -11.55 24.61 44.02
CA ASP A 775 -12.01 24.14 42.75
C ASP A 775 -11.03 23.10 42.22
N THR A 776 -11.54 21.92 41.82
CA THR A 776 -10.73 20.77 41.36
C THR A 776 -11.39 20.05 40.20
N ILE A 777 -10.60 19.51 39.33
CA ILE A 777 -11.05 18.58 38.31
C ILE A 777 -9.98 17.52 38.09
N PHE A 778 -10.36 16.26 38.02
CA PHE A 778 -9.43 15.16 37.77
C PHE A 778 -10.13 14.02 37.03
N GLU A 779 -9.36 13.25 36.27
CA GLU A 779 -9.84 12.08 35.57
C GLU A 779 -10.07 10.91 36.55
N THR A 780 -11.21 10.22 36.42
CA THR A 780 -11.59 9.08 37.26
C THR A 780 -11.64 7.76 36.49
N SER A 781 -11.73 7.82 35.17
CA SER A 781 -11.71 6.65 34.30
C SER A 781 -11.26 7.02 32.89
N TYR A 782 -10.41 6.19 32.33
CA TYR A 782 -9.85 6.30 30.98
C TYR A 782 -10.07 5.03 30.18
N THR A 783 -10.56 5.19 28.96
CA THR A 783 -10.41 4.23 27.86
C THR A 783 -10.15 5.01 26.57
N PRO A 784 -9.61 4.41 25.50
CA PRO A 784 -9.28 5.16 24.30
C PRO A 784 -10.41 6.01 23.73
N SER A 785 -11.66 5.55 23.82
CA SER A 785 -12.84 6.26 23.30
C SER A 785 -13.79 6.78 24.38
N SER A 786 -13.43 6.73 25.68
CA SER A 786 -14.31 7.21 26.77
C SER A 786 -13.50 7.70 27.96
N LEU A 787 -13.79 8.91 28.38
CA LEU A 787 -13.12 9.63 29.46
C LEU A 787 -14.16 10.04 30.50
N THR A 788 -13.84 9.93 31.77
CA THR A 788 -14.72 10.36 32.89
C THR A 788 -13.92 11.22 33.85
N TYR A 789 -14.49 12.37 34.19
CA TYR A 789 -13.90 13.32 35.15
C TYR A 789 -14.85 13.61 36.28
N SER A 790 -14.27 13.90 37.46
CA SER A 790 -14.95 14.50 38.59
C SER A 790 -14.52 15.96 38.72
N ALA A 791 -15.47 16.87 38.66
CA ALA A 791 -15.25 18.30 38.76
C ALA A 791 -15.99 18.88 39.96
N THR A 792 -15.33 19.76 40.75
CA THR A 792 -15.92 20.51 41.83
C THR A 792 -15.57 21.98 41.63
N SER A 793 -16.55 22.85 41.58
CA SER A 793 -16.32 24.30 41.50
C SER A 793 -17.38 25.09 42.27
N GLN A 794 -16.94 26.04 43.02
CA GLN A 794 -17.85 26.88 43.85
C GLN A 794 -18.72 27.81 42.97
N LYS A 795 -18.20 28.33 41.87
CA LYS A 795 -18.90 29.31 41.03
C LYS A 795 -19.22 28.79 39.63
N GLY A 796 -18.72 27.63 39.30
CA GLY A 796 -18.58 27.17 37.92
C GLY A 796 -17.35 27.81 37.27
N GLY A 797 -16.95 27.26 36.09
CA GLY A 797 -15.77 27.75 35.39
C GLY A 797 -15.62 27.07 34.03
N VAL A 798 -14.58 27.45 33.33
CA VAL A 798 -14.17 26.78 32.11
C VAL A 798 -13.07 25.76 32.45
N ALA A 799 -13.38 24.50 32.25
CA ALA A 799 -12.42 23.40 32.38
C ALA A 799 -11.76 23.15 31.01
N VAL A 800 -10.43 23.15 31.03
CA VAL A 800 -9.58 22.77 29.90
C VAL A 800 -9.12 21.33 30.13
N PHE A 801 -9.05 20.53 29.05
CA PHE A 801 -8.64 19.14 29.06
C PHE A 801 -7.43 18.96 28.17
N SER A 802 -6.42 18.22 28.59
CA SER A 802 -5.23 17.88 27.79
C SER A 802 -5.54 16.97 26.61
N GLU A 803 -6.78 16.94 26.15
CA GLU A 803 -7.25 16.08 25.06
C GLU A 803 -7.38 16.86 23.76
N VAL A 804 -6.86 16.27 22.68
CA VAL A 804 -6.90 16.90 21.35
C VAL A 804 -8.35 17.06 20.88
N TYR A 805 -8.70 18.29 20.50
CA TYR A 805 -10.01 18.60 19.93
C TYR A 805 -10.16 17.99 18.53
N PHE A 806 -11.32 17.41 18.29
CA PHE A 806 -11.75 16.93 16.99
C PHE A 806 -13.18 17.38 16.71
N PRO A 807 -13.50 17.91 15.52
CA PRO A 807 -14.74 18.67 15.30
C PRO A 807 -16.02 17.81 15.25
N TRP A 808 -15.90 16.49 15.22
CA TRP A 808 -17.05 15.59 15.19
C TRP A 808 -16.77 14.25 15.89
N GLY A 809 -17.83 13.61 16.35
CA GLY A 809 -17.78 12.27 16.96
C GLY A 809 -17.57 12.26 18.46
N TRP A 810 -16.99 13.29 19.07
CA TRP A 810 -16.96 13.43 20.54
C TRP A 810 -18.27 14.00 21.06
N GLU A 811 -18.86 13.34 22.02
CA GLU A 811 -20.05 13.73 22.75
C GLU A 811 -19.65 13.92 24.22
N ALA A 812 -20.11 15.00 24.87
CA ALA A 812 -19.89 15.23 26.29
C ALA A 812 -21.21 15.34 27.04
N THR A 813 -21.19 14.91 28.30
CA THR A 813 -22.31 15.12 29.23
C THR A 813 -21.79 15.58 30.58
N ILE A 814 -22.59 16.43 31.25
CA ILE A 814 -22.41 16.79 32.66
C ILE A 814 -23.61 16.22 33.39
N ASP A 815 -23.39 15.29 34.34
CA ASP A 815 -24.43 14.55 35.08
C ASP A 815 -25.48 13.93 34.15
N GLY A 816 -25.05 13.39 33.03
CA GLY A 816 -25.89 12.77 31.99
C GLY A 816 -26.64 13.75 31.08
N LYS A 817 -26.49 15.07 31.23
CA LYS A 817 -27.04 16.08 30.32
C LYS A 817 -26.02 16.48 29.29
N PRO A 818 -26.42 16.61 28.00
CA PRO A 818 -25.51 17.01 26.94
C PRO A 818 -24.81 18.32 27.23
N ALA A 819 -23.49 18.39 26.96
CA ALA A 819 -22.65 19.58 27.08
C ALA A 819 -21.87 19.79 25.77
N GLU A 820 -21.69 21.04 25.38
CA GLU A 820 -20.95 21.39 24.16
C GLU A 820 -19.45 21.44 24.47
N ILE A 821 -18.63 20.87 23.57
CA ILE A 821 -17.20 20.90 23.62
C ILE A 821 -16.70 22.06 22.74
N ALA A 822 -15.92 22.95 23.33
CA ALA A 822 -15.22 24.03 22.62
C ALA A 822 -13.76 23.63 22.37
N ARG A 823 -13.12 24.28 21.39
CA ARG A 823 -11.68 24.23 21.19
C ARG A 823 -11.03 25.42 21.85
N VAL A 824 -9.94 25.20 22.57
CA VAL A 824 -9.06 26.21 23.15
C VAL A 824 -7.60 25.85 22.91
N ASN A 825 -6.71 26.81 23.08
CA ASN A 825 -5.27 26.64 22.98
C ASN A 825 -4.87 25.90 21.69
N TYR A 826 -5.52 26.27 20.58
CA TYR A 826 -5.32 25.76 19.22
C TYR A 826 -5.72 24.30 19.00
N VAL A 827 -5.45 23.39 19.96
CA VAL A 827 -5.65 21.94 19.81
C VAL A 827 -6.44 21.28 20.93
N LEU A 828 -6.73 21.94 22.06
CA LEU A 828 -7.31 21.32 23.25
C LEU A 828 -8.83 21.45 23.33
N ARG A 829 -9.45 20.61 24.18
CA ARG A 829 -10.90 20.67 24.47
C ARG A 829 -11.16 21.52 25.71
N ALA A 830 -12.30 22.20 25.72
CA ALA A 830 -12.83 22.87 26.93
C ALA A 830 -14.33 22.69 27.04
N ILE A 831 -14.82 22.71 28.28
CA ILE A 831 -16.25 22.65 28.63
C ILE A 831 -16.56 23.71 29.69
N ALA A 832 -17.69 24.35 29.56
CA ALA A 832 -18.25 25.23 30.57
C ALA A 832 -18.94 24.40 31.70
N VAL A 833 -18.35 24.33 32.86
CA VAL A 833 -18.83 23.54 34.02
C VAL A 833 -19.67 24.41 34.95
N PRO A 834 -20.88 23.98 35.38
CA PRO A 834 -21.69 24.72 36.38
C PRO A 834 -21.02 24.75 37.75
N ALA A 835 -21.58 25.55 38.68
CA ALA A 835 -21.19 25.52 40.09
C ALA A 835 -21.72 24.21 40.75
N GLY A 836 -20.93 23.59 41.61
CA GLY A 836 -21.25 22.36 42.28
C GLY A 836 -20.24 21.24 42.08
N HIS A 837 -20.70 20.06 42.43
CA HIS A 837 -19.95 18.82 42.16
C HIS A 837 -20.59 18.07 41.01
N HIS A 838 -19.79 17.78 39.96
CA HIS A 838 -20.29 17.26 38.70
C HIS A 838 -19.46 16.08 38.17
N LYS A 839 -20.12 15.12 37.52
CA LYS A 839 -19.50 14.08 36.73
C LYS A 839 -19.54 14.49 35.27
N ILE A 840 -18.37 14.56 34.64
CA ILE A 840 -18.24 14.86 33.20
C ILE A 840 -17.86 13.58 32.49
N GLU A 841 -18.62 13.21 31.48
CA GLU A 841 -18.32 12.06 30.63
C GLU A 841 -18.15 12.50 29.18
N MET A 842 -17.06 12.07 28.53
CA MET A 842 -16.80 12.28 27.09
C MET A 842 -16.71 10.92 26.40
N ARG A 843 -17.37 10.78 25.24
CA ARG A 843 -17.33 9.54 24.44
C ARG A 843 -17.12 9.87 22.97
N PHE A 844 -16.22 9.12 22.32
CA PHE A 844 -16.05 9.17 20.89
C PHE A 844 -16.96 8.15 20.21
N ASN A 845 -18.08 8.62 19.67
CA ASN A 845 -19.13 7.80 19.08
C ASN A 845 -19.66 8.40 17.77
N PRO A 846 -18.87 8.43 16.71
CA PRO A 846 -19.29 9.03 15.45
C PRO A 846 -20.45 8.26 14.80
N GLN A 847 -21.62 8.89 14.69
CA GLN A 847 -22.84 8.32 14.08
C GLN A 847 -22.61 7.85 12.63
N SER A 848 -21.65 8.45 11.91
CA SER A 848 -21.26 8.02 10.57
C SER A 848 -20.82 6.55 10.52
N VAL A 849 -20.21 6.04 11.57
CA VAL A 849 -19.76 4.63 11.65
C VAL A 849 -20.98 3.70 11.68
N SER A 850 -21.92 3.91 12.59
CA SER A 850 -23.10 3.04 12.74
C SER A 850 -23.96 3.01 11.46
N THR A 851 -24.18 4.18 10.87
CA THR A 851 -24.97 4.33 9.63
C THR A 851 -24.30 3.59 8.47
N THR A 852 -23.00 3.82 8.26
CA THR A 852 -22.27 3.20 7.16
C THR A 852 -22.12 1.69 7.32
N VAL A 853 -21.97 1.18 8.55
CA VAL A 853 -21.95 -0.26 8.85
C VAL A 853 -23.29 -0.92 8.48
N GLY A 854 -24.43 -0.28 8.74
CA GLY A 854 -25.74 -0.78 8.34
C GLY A 854 -25.87 -0.94 6.80
N ILE A 855 -25.43 0.07 6.06
CA ILE A 855 -25.42 0.05 4.59
C ILE A 855 -24.46 -1.06 4.07
N ALA A 856 -23.27 -1.16 4.66
CA ALA A 856 -22.28 -2.14 4.26
C ALA A 856 -22.77 -3.59 4.46
N ARG A 857 -23.39 -3.91 5.58
CA ARG A 857 -24.00 -5.23 5.83
C ARG A 857 -25.02 -5.59 4.76
N THR A 858 -25.92 -4.65 4.42
CA THR A 858 -26.92 -4.86 3.36
C THR A 858 -26.24 -5.13 2.01
N ALA A 859 -25.22 -4.34 1.64
CA ALA A 859 -24.52 -4.50 0.39
C ALA A 859 -23.80 -5.87 0.28
N VAL A 860 -23.15 -6.33 1.35
CA VAL A 860 -22.51 -7.66 1.42
C VAL A 860 -23.51 -8.78 1.20
N ILE A 861 -24.67 -8.72 1.87
CA ILE A 861 -25.75 -9.71 1.69
C ILE A 861 -26.24 -9.72 0.24
N LEU A 862 -26.42 -8.55 -0.39
CA LEU A 862 -26.81 -8.47 -1.80
C LEU A 862 -25.75 -9.06 -2.74
N ILE A 863 -24.47 -8.85 -2.46
CA ILE A 863 -23.38 -9.48 -3.23
C ILE A 863 -23.44 -11.01 -3.11
N TYR A 864 -23.68 -11.56 -1.92
CA TYR A 864 -23.84 -13.02 -1.75
C TYR A 864 -25.07 -13.56 -2.47
N LEU A 865 -26.19 -12.83 -2.47
CA LEU A 865 -27.37 -13.22 -3.25
C LEU A 865 -27.10 -13.19 -4.75
N LEU A 866 -26.34 -12.21 -5.25
CA LEU A 866 -25.92 -12.17 -6.65
C LEU A 866 -25.02 -13.37 -7.02
N LEU A 867 -24.09 -13.73 -6.14
CA LEU A 867 -23.22 -14.90 -6.35
C LEU A 867 -23.99 -16.20 -6.34
N ALA A 868 -24.93 -16.37 -5.40
CA ALA A 868 -25.81 -17.54 -5.37
C ALA A 868 -26.67 -17.63 -6.64
N GLY A 869 -27.25 -16.51 -7.08
CA GLY A 869 -27.98 -16.43 -8.34
C GLY A 869 -27.09 -16.73 -9.56
N ALA A 870 -25.86 -16.25 -9.57
CA ALA A 870 -24.88 -16.54 -10.63
C ALA A 870 -24.52 -18.01 -10.70
N LEU A 871 -24.31 -18.67 -9.55
CA LEU A 871 -24.07 -20.11 -9.45
C LEU A 871 -25.25 -20.90 -10.02
N VAL A 872 -26.46 -20.57 -9.59
CA VAL A 872 -27.70 -21.19 -10.11
C VAL A 872 -27.82 -20.99 -11.62
N ALA A 873 -27.55 -19.77 -12.12
CA ALA A 873 -27.57 -19.48 -13.55
C ALA A 873 -26.55 -20.31 -14.35
N VAL A 874 -25.38 -20.57 -13.82
CA VAL A 874 -24.36 -21.45 -14.43
C VAL A 874 -24.84 -22.90 -14.46
N LEU A 875 -25.35 -23.40 -13.33
CA LEU A 875 -25.82 -24.79 -13.22
C LEU A 875 -27.06 -25.10 -14.09
N LEU A 876 -27.91 -24.08 -14.33
CA LEU A 876 -29.13 -24.26 -15.13
C LEU A 876 -28.94 -23.93 -16.62
N LYS A 877 -27.83 -23.27 -17.04
CA LYS A 877 -27.66 -22.75 -18.42
C LYS A 877 -26.86 -23.69 -19.35
N ASP A 878 -26.17 -24.69 -18.84
CA ASP A 878 -25.37 -25.61 -19.66
C ASP A 878 -26.29 -26.72 -20.26
N LYS A 879 -27.07 -26.31 -21.27
CA LYS A 879 -27.67 -27.12 -22.32
C LYS A 879 -27.36 -26.51 -23.68
#